data_a94e074a4c1d051a5c4e317ca2431bbe
#
_entry.id   a94e074a4c1d051a5c4e317ca2431bbe
#
_cell.length_a   1.000
_cell.length_b   1.000
_cell.length_c   1.000
_cell.angle_alpha   90.00
_cell.angle_beta   90.00
_cell.angle_gamma   90.00
#
_symmetry.space_group_name_H-M   'P 1'
#
loop_
_entity.id
_entity.type
_entity.pdbx_description
1 polymer ?
#
loop_
_entity_poly.entity_id
_entity_poly.type
_entity_poly.pdbx_seq_one_letter_code
_entity_poly.pdbx_strand_id
1 'polypeptide(L)'
;MSDLNAVVYEVIRSRLLSTTEEMRIALQSVSGSPTVTDASDFFTGLFLPDGSFASMGFQVTYQAPVIGRLIRHINKDPVKYPVSPGDMFLGNDPYIGALHQSDVQMAGPIFAGDEIIAWAGVEAHETDVGGMDFASWSPKATDVRQEGFRVPCVKLVEQGRVREDFLDVMLTASRLPAQLGLDIRAFIATINVAQDRVNSLCERYGAKTIADVMRRMIAASRTRTRARLRELPDGIFRAVDFLEHDGHENHLFRVALTMTKTGDALTFDFSGSSPQARGFINCTRAGLEGGVAGALLPMLAYDIPWNEGVLDAAEIIAPDGLICTATFPAPVGAATVETIWVVSNVATAAINKMLACSDAYRDRAQAVSDGTMATFNLGGVNQFGEPFGLHLMDPLAGGYAAFSSRDGFDAGGPMNAPMPSIADVERNEQVVPLFYLYRRLCPDTGGAGAFRGGRAAEVALTLGGIEAADALIMTHGAEVPNTVGAFGGWPGATVRQSMGWGAVEKGRRTEGRWVEFGPKPGLMKMTNRDLFAVTWQGGGGWGDPLDRKPEAVREDLAVGAISAFACERIYGVQIEEGVVDDEGTRRLRAEIVAQRLGHAPRAGQGIEGDRIAQIGPNLSLVKNPSGIHVVSQGGAVLSSGTTCWRKGALARPVSPQDQGHRITLHEGLAMTAFYCPASGALLAVDVHEKDGSAIDDVELNLEALSGQ
;
A
#
# COMPACT_ATOMS: atom_id res chain seq x y z
N MET A 1 -16.97 23.35 -28.16
CA MET A 1 -17.36 22.14 -27.41
C MET A 1 -18.75 21.75 -27.88
N SER A 2 -18.96 20.55 -28.43
CA SER A 2 -20.26 20.10 -28.89
C SER A 2 -21.28 20.08 -27.75
N ASP A 3 -22.52 20.47 -28.01
CA ASP A 3 -23.67 20.35 -27.09
C ASP A 3 -24.04 18.87 -26.88
N LEU A 4 -23.14 18.10 -26.26
CA LEU A 4 -23.45 16.73 -25.91
C LEU A 4 -24.52 16.73 -24.81
N ASN A 5 -25.68 16.12 -25.13
CA ASN A 5 -26.76 15.98 -24.17
C ASN A 5 -26.25 15.25 -22.91
N ALA A 6 -26.56 15.79 -21.72
CA ALA A 6 -26.13 15.26 -20.43
C ALA A 6 -26.52 13.77 -20.24
N VAL A 7 -27.70 13.37 -20.72
CA VAL A 7 -28.16 11.97 -20.65
C VAL A 7 -27.26 11.06 -21.51
N VAL A 8 -26.93 11.49 -22.74
CA VAL A 8 -26.03 10.73 -23.62
C VAL A 8 -24.64 10.62 -23.02
N TYR A 9 -24.13 11.70 -22.42
CA TYR A 9 -22.86 11.67 -21.68
C TYR A 9 -22.87 10.61 -20.59
N GLU A 10 -23.87 10.62 -19.70
CA GLU A 10 -23.94 9.68 -18.57
C GLU A 10 -24.11 8.22 -19.04
N VAL A 11 -24.88 7.99 -20.10
CA VAL A 11 -25.03 6.64 -20.70
C VAL A 11 -23.69 6.13 -21.22
N ILE A 12 -22.97 6.94 -21.99
CA ILE A 12 -21.67 6.53 -22.54
C ILE A 12 -20.66 6.33 -21.42
N ARG A 13 -20.56 7.27 -20.46
CA ARG A 13 -19.70 7.17 -19.29
C ARG A 13 -19.93 5.86 -18.52
N SER A 14 -21.18 5.55 -18.22
CA SER A 14 -21.56 4.31 -17.53
C SER A 14 -21.18 3.07 -18.34
N ARG A 15 -21.34 3.10 -19.68
CA ARG A 15 -20.94 1.99 -20.54
C ARG A 15 -19.43 1.80 -20.61
N LEU A 16 -18.64 2.87 -20.65
CA LEU A 16 -17.17 2.79 -20.58
C LEU A 16 -16.68 2.19 -19.25
N LEU A 17 -17.30 2.58 -18.13
CA LEU A 17 -17.03 1.96 -16.82
C LEU A 17 -17.43 0.47 -16.81
N SER A 18 -18.61 0.12 -17.38
CA SER A 18 -19.01 -1.28 -17.50
C SER A 18 -18.06 -2.09 -18.38
N THR A 19 -17.47 -1.46 -19.40
CA THR A 19 -16.48 -2.12 -20.27
C THR A 19 -15.24 -2.51 -19.48
N THR A 20 -14.73 -1.65 -18.59
CA THR A 20 -13.56 -2.01 -17.75
C THR A 20 -13.87 -3.14 -16.76
N GLU A 21 -15.12 -3.24 -16.30
CA GLU A 21 -15.57 -4.36 -15.48
C GLU A 21 -15.72 -5.67 -16.31
N GLU A 22 -16.24 -5.59 -17.53
CA GLU A 22 -16.28 -6.74 -18.44
C GLU A 22 -14.86 -7.22 -18.80
N MET A 23 -13.90 -6.31 -18.98
CA MET A 23 -12.47 -6.63 -19.15
C MET A 23 -11.94 -7.43 -17.96
N ARG A 24 -12.22 -6.98 -16.73
CA ARG A 24 -11.84 -7.67 -15.50
C ARG A 24 -12.38 -9.10 -15.44
N ILE A 25 -13.68 -9.24 -15.71
CA ILE A 25 -14.34 -10.55 -15.70
C ILE A 25 -13.74 -11.48 -16.77
N ALA A 26 -13.48 -10.98 -17.97
CA ALA A 26 -12.84 -11.75 -19.03
C ALA A 26 -11.45 -12.24 -18.63
N LEU A 27 -10.65 -11.34 -18.05
CA LEU A 27 -9.30 -11.66 -17.54
C LEU A 27 -9.35 -12.78 -16.51
N GLN A 28 -10.14 -12.64 -15.46
CA GLN A 28 -10.24 -13.62 -14.37
C GLN A 28 -10.86 -14.95 -14.82
N SER A 29 -11.73 -14.95 -15.85
CA SER A 29 -12.39 -16.16 -16.33
C SER A 29 -11.50 -17.04 -17.21
N VAL A 30 -10.47 -16.48 -17.82
CA VAL A 30 -9.56 -17.16 -18.74
C VAL A 30 -8.19 -17.44 -18.13
N SER A 31 -7.76 -16.61 -17.16
CA SER A 31 -6.47 -16.73 -16.50
C SER A 31 -6.31 -18.06 -15.76
N GLY A 32 -5.08 -18.60 -15.76
CA GLY A 32 -4.67 -19.77 -15.01
C GLY A 32 -3.96 -19.46 -13.70
N SER A 33 -3.65 -18.20 -13.44
CA SER A 33 -2.85 -17.76 -12.30
C SER A 33 -3.71 -17.42 -11.08
N PRO A 34 -3.42 -17.97 -9.88
CA PRO A 34 -4.06 -17.55 -8.63
C PRO A 34 -3.80 -16.07 -8.28
N THR A 35 -2.71 -15.48 -8.75
CA THR A 35 -2.44 -14.03 -8.57
C THR A 35 -3.51 -13.20 -9.27
N VAL A 36 -3.99 -13.64 -10.43
CA VAL A 36 -5.08 -12.98 -11.16
C VAL A 36 -6.45 -13.40 -10.64
N THR A 37 -6.70 -14.71 -10.50
CA THR A 37 -8.07 -15.24 -10.21
C THR A 37 -8.50 -15.00 -8.77
N ASP A 38 -7.58 -15.07 -7.81
CA ASP A 38 -7.86 -14.94 -6.39
C ASP A 38 -7.40 -13.61 -5.83
N ALA A 39 -6.11 -13.27 -5.99
CA ALA A 39 -5.57 -12.03 -5.44
C ALA A 39 -5.99 -10.77 -6.18
N SER A 40 -6.53 -10.91 -7.42
CA SER A 40 -6.89 -9.76 -8.26
C SER A 40 -5.72 -8.79 -8.49
N ASP A 41 -4.49 -9.33 -8.58
CA ASP A 41 -3.27 -8.54 -8.81
C ASP A 41 -3.11 -8.23 -10.30
N PHE A 42 -3.94 -7.33 -10.75
CA PHE A 42 -3.99 -6.89 -12.14
C PHE A 42 -4.65 -5.52 -12.27
N PHE A 43 -4.51 -4.96 -13.46
CA PHE A 43 -5.16 -3.74 -13.92
C PHE A 43 -5.80 -3.95 -15.30
N THR A 44 -7.00 -3.39 -15.51
CA THR A 44 -7.63 -3.26 -16.83
C THR A 44 -8.18 -1.85 -17.00
N GLY A 45 -7.98 -1.24 -18.16
CA GLY A 45 -8.41 0.14 -18.38
C GLY A 45 -8.50 0.56 -19.83
N LEU A 46 -9.12 1.72 -20.02
CA LEU A 46 -9.23 2.41 -21.30
C LEU A 46 -8.42 3.70 -21.28
N PHE A 47 -7.71 3.95 -22.38
CA PHE A 47 -6.79 5.07 -22.51
C PHE A 47 -7.14 5.90 -23.75
N LEU A 48 -6.86 7.19 -23.69
CA LEU A 48 -6.86 8.06 -24.87
C LEU A 48 -5.69 7.72 -25.80
N PRO A 49 -5.70 8.17 -27.06
CA PRO A 49 -4.61 7.93 -28.01
C PRO A 49 -3.23 8.39 -27.51
N ASP A 50 -3.15 9.40 -26.67
CA ASP A 50 -1.91 9.92 -26.07
C ASP A 50 -1.40 9.12 -24.86
N GLY A 51 -2.11 8.07 -24.46
CA GLY A 51 -1.79 7.24 -23.31
C GLY A 51 -2.31 7.80 -21.96
N SER A 52 -3.16 8.83 -21.96
CA SER A 52 -3.84 9.28 -20.75
C SER A 52 -4.93 8.28 -20.37
N PHE A 53 -4.93 7.80 -19.13
CA PHE A 53 -5.93 6.82 -18.74
C PHE A 53 -7.29 7.49 -18.45
N ALA A 54 -8.34 6.96 -19.06
CA ALA A 54 -9.67 7.55 -19.04
C ALA A 54 -10.66 6.81 -18.12
N SER A 55 -10.48 5.50 -17.95
CA SER A 55 -11.38 4.67 -17.16
C SER A 55 -10.70 3.42 -16.64
N MET A 56 -10.94 3.10 -15.38
CA MET A 56 -10.57 1.83 -14.73
C MET A 56 -11.67 1.43 -13.74
N GLY A 57 -11.68 0.16 -13.32
CA GLY A 57 -12.48 -0.34 -12.20
C GLY A 57 -11.77 -0.14 -10.85
N PHE A 58 -12.37 -0.68 -9.78
CA PHE A 58 -11.72 -0.79 -8.47
C PHE A 58 -10.74 -1.96 -8.48
N GLN A 59 -9.49 -1.69 -8.83
CA GLN A 59 -8.42 -2.67 -9.02
C GLN A 59 -7.16 -2.17 -8.32
N VAL A 60 -6.01 -2.81 -8.54
CA VAL A 60 -4.73 -2.38 -7.96
C VAL A 60 -4.39 -0.96 -8.44
N THR A 61 -4.34 -0.02 -7.50
CA THR A 61 -4.27 1.41 -7.83
C THR A 61 -2.88 1.87 -8.22
N TYR A 62 -1.82 1.21 -7.74
CA TYR A 62 -0.44 1.55 -8.14
C TYR A 62 -0.10 1.11 -9.58
N GLN A 63 -0.89 0.22 -10.19
CA GLN A 63 -0.76 -0.16 -11.60
C GLN A 63 -1.45 0.85 -12.55
N ALA A 64 -2.26 1.79 -12.05
CA ALA A 64 -3.07 2.70 -12.87
C ALA A 64 -2.25 3.57 -13.87
N PRO A 65 -1.10 4.18 -13.52
CA PRO A 65 -0.38 5.06 -14.45
C PRO A 65 0.49 4.32 -15.48
N VAL A 66 0.73 3.01 -15.32
CA VAL A 66 1.87 2.32 -15.97
C VAL A 66 1.64 1.95 -17.43
N ILE A 67 0.46 1.45 -17.81
CA ILE A 67 0.15 1.10 -19.21
C ILE A 67 0.19 2.35 -20.11
N GLY A 68 -0.21 3.50 -19.61
CA GLY A 68 -0.07 4.77 -20.31
C GLY A 68 1.38 5.06 -20.73
N ARG A 69 2.37 4.61 -19.94
CA ARG A 69 3.80 4.73 -20.29
C ARG A 69 4.18 3.83 -21.46
N LEU A 70 3.68 2.60 -21.52
CA LEU A 70 3.86 1.71 -22.67
C LEU A 70 3.26 2.32 -23.94
N ILE A 71 2.04 2.87 -23.88
CA ILE A 71 1.40 3.55 -25.02
C ILE A 71 2.22 4.77 -25.47
N ARG A 72 2.67 5.59 -24.53
CA ARG A 72 3.55 6.75 -24.85
C ARG A 72 4.89 6.29 -25.43
N HIS A 73 5.43 5.14 -25.01
CA HIS A 73 6.64 4.56 -25.59
C HIS A 73 6.42 4.13 -27.05
N ILE A 74 5.31 3.50 -27.37
CA ILE A 74 4.90 3.14 -28.74
C ILE A 74 4.79 4.42 -29.60
N ASN A 75 4.10 5.43 -29.10
CA ASN A 75 3.85 6.69 -29.82
C ASN A 75 5.13 7.51 -30.09
N LYS A 76 6.20 7.33 -29.29
CA LYS A 76 7.48 8.06 -29.50
C LYS A 76 8.22 7.66 -30.75
N ASP A 77 8.05 6.43 -31.23
CA ASP A 77 8.75 5.93 -32.42
C ASP A 77 7.78 5.14 -33.32
N PRO A 78 6.92 5.84 -34.07
CA PRO A 78 5.92 5.19 -34.94
C PRO A 78 6.56 4.45 -36.13
N VAL A 79 7.82 4.67 -36.42
CA VAL A 79 8.56 3.92 -37.43
C VAL A 79 8.98 2.55 -36.90
N LYS A 80 9.45 2.51 -35.66
CA LYS A 80 9.82 1.26 -34.98
C LYS A 80 8.61 0.45 -34.57
N TYR A 81 7.56 1.12 -34.13
CA TYR A 81 6.33 0.54 -33.64
C TYR A 81 5.12 0.98 -34.48
N PRO A 82 5.03 0.57 -35.76
CA PRO A 82 3.88 0.89 -36.59
C PRO A 82 2.64 0.24 -36.01
N VAL A 83 1.52 0.97 -35.93
CA VAL A 83 0.27 0.53 -35.31
C VAL A 83 -0.78 0.31 -36.40
N SER A 84 -1.37 -0.88 -36.43
CA SER A 84 -2.41 -1.28 -37.37
C SER A 84 -3.63 -1.87 -36.64
N PRO A 85 -4.81 -1.91 -37.24
CA PRO A 85 -5.96 -2.61 -36.66
C PRO A 85 -5.64 -4.08 -36.35
N GLY A 86 -6.02 -4.52 -35.16
CA GLY A 86 -5.76 -5.88 -34.67
C GLY A 86 -4.37 -6.13 -34.09
N ASP A 87 -3.53 -5.11 -33.98
CA ASP A 87 -2.25 -5.21 -33.29
C ASP A 87 -2.44 -5.19 -31.77
N MET A 88 -1.56 -5.91 -31.02
CA MET A 88 -1.44 -5.77 -29.58
C MET A 88 0.04 -5.81 -29.21
N PHE A 89 0.44 -4.87 -28.36
CA PHE A 89 1.82 -4.69 -27.94
C PHE A 89 1.98 -5.19 -26.51
N LEU A 90 3.03 -5.98 -26.27
CA LEU A 90 3.39 -6.52 -24.97
C LEU A 90 4.72 -5.92 -24.51
N GLY A 91 4.84 -5.66 -23.22
CA GLY A 91 6.07 -5.24 -22.55
C GLY A 91 6.05 -5.57 -21.06
N ASN A 92 7.23 -5.70 -20.47
CA ASN A 92 7.40 -5.84 -19.01
C ASN A 92 8.70 -5.18 -18.52
N ASP A 93 9.20 -4.19 -19.26
CA ASP A 93 10.43 -3.48 -18.90
C ASP A 93 10.15 -2.41 -17.82
N PRO A 94 10.71 -2.55 -16.59
CA PRO A 94 10.49 -1.58 -15.52
C PRO A 94 11.04 -0.18 -15.84
N TYR A 95 12.00 -0.08 -16.76
CA TYR A 95 12.58 1.20 -17.18
C TYR A 95 11.79 1.89 -18.31
N ILE A 96 10.69 1.25 -18.77
CA ILE A 96 9.73 1.84 -19.71
C ILE A 96 8.42 2.14 -18.99
N GLY A 97 7.82 1.14 -18.34
CA GLY A 97 6.50 1.32 -17.76
C GLY A 97 6.08 0.28 -16.74
N ALA A 98 6.55 -0.97 -16.82
CA ALA A 98 6.22 -1.99 -15.82
C ALA A 98 6.76 -1.62 -14.43
N LEU A 99 6.18 -2.18 -13.37
CA LEU A 99 6.66 -1.94 -12.01
C LEU A 99 7.86 -2.83 -11.69
N HIS A 100 7.80 -4.09 -12.13
CA HIS A 100 8.90 -5.05 -12.18
C HIS A 100 8.66 -6.02 -13.35
N GLN A 101 9.58 -6.98 -13.60
CA GLN A 101 9.42 -7.85 -14.78
C GLN A 101 8.22 -8.80 -14.69
N SER A 102 7.79 -9.17 -13.47
CA SER A 102 6.62 -10.02 -13.29
C SER A 102 5.32 -9.35 -13.69
N ASP A 103 5.27 -8.02 -13.75
CA ASP A 103 4.10 -7.27 -14.22
C ASP A 103 4.14 -7.16 -15.74
N VAL A 104 3.48 -8.11 -16.39
CA VAL A 104 3.39 -8.14 -17.85
C VAL A 104 2.24 -7.28 -18.32
N GLN A 105 2.53 -6.36 -19.24
CA GLN A 105 1.61 -5.38 -19.78
C GLN A 105 1.24 -5.72 -21.22
N MET A 106 -0.02 -5.50 -21.60
CA MET A 106 -0.45 -5.52 -23.00
C MET A 106 -1.36 -4.34 -23.30
N ALA A 107 -1.12 -3.69 -24.44
CA ALA A 107 -1.96 -2.60 -24.96
C ALA A 107 -2.39 -2.88 -26.40
N GLY A 108 -3.69 -2.73 -26.68
CA GLY A 108 -4.27 -2.88 -28.02
C GLY A 108 -5.01 -1.62 -28.45
N PRO A 109 -4.73 -1.08 -29.66
CA PRO A 109 -5.42 0.10 -30.18
C PRO A 109 -6.88 -0.22 -30.54
N ILE A 110 -7.74 0.76 -30.38
CA ILE A 110 -9.14 0.71 -30.81
C ILE A 110 -9.31 1.70 -31.96
N PHE A 111 -9.61 1.17 -33.15
CA PHE A 111 -9.75 1.94 -34.36
C PHE A 111 -11.22 2.24 -34.69
N ALA A 112 -11.48 3.41 -35.23
CA ALA A 112 -12.70 3.74 -35.93
C ALA A 112 -12.35 4.23 -37.36
N GLY A 113 -12.54 3.37 -38.35
CA GLY A 113 -11.91 3.57 -39.65
C GLY A 113 -10.39 3.48 -39.55
N ASP A 114 -9.69 4.50 -40.04
CA ASP A 114 -8.23 4.57 -40.02
C ASP A 114 -7.67 5.35 -38.80
N GLU A 115 -8.53 5.83 -37.90
CA GLU A 115 -8.12 6.65 -36.76
C GLU A 115 -8.14 5.83 -35.46
N ILE A 116 -7.06 5.93 -34.65
CA ILE A 116 -7.03 5.39 -33.29
C ILE A 116 -7.83 6.33 -32.40
N ILE A 117 -8.91 5.84 -31.80
CA ILE A 117 -9.79 6.61 -30.92
C ILE A 117 -9.51 6.36 -29.44
N ALA A 118 -8.98 5.19 -29.13
CA ALA A 118 -8.64 4.78 -27.77
C ALA A 118 -7.61 3.63 -27.79
N TRP A 119 -7.13 3.27 -26.61
CA TRP A 119 -6.42 2.02 -26.36
C TRP A 119 -7.11 1.26 -25.22
N ALA A 120 -7.11 -0.05 -25.31
CA ALA A 120 -7.39 -0.95 -24.21
C ALA A 120 -6.09 -1.45 -23.64
N GLY A 121 -5.98 -1.50 -22.31
CA GLY A 121 -4.78 -1.96 -21.63
C GLY A 121 -5.08 -2.96 -20.53
N VAL A 122 -4.19 -3.93 -20.36
CA VAL A 122 -4.20 -4.93 -19.30
C VAL A 122 -2.78 -5.11 -18.76
N GLU A 123 -2.66 -5.29 -17.47
CA GLU A 123 -1.42 -5.66 -16.76
C GLU A 123 -1.79 -6.68 -15.70
N ALA A 124 -0.95 -7.68 -15.50
CA ALA A 124 -1.08 -8.58 -14.36
C ALA A 124 0.27 -9.09 -13.90
N HIS A 125 0.32 -9.41 -12.61
CA HIS A 125 1.47 -10.07 -11.99
C HIS A 125 1.51 -11.54 -12.37
N GLU A 126 2.53 -11.92 -13.15
CA GLU A 126 2.79 -13.30 -13.56
C GLU A 126 3.58 -14.04 -12.47
N THR A 127 3.15 -15.27 -12.18
CA THR A 127 3.78 -16.05 -11.10
C THR A 127 5.25 -16.33 -11.36
N ASP A 128 5.67 -16.58 -12.63
CA ASP A 128 7.07 -16.80 -12.99
C ASP A 128 7.37 -16.34 -14.42
N VAL A 129 8.32 -15.43 -14.52
CA VAL A 129 8.87 -14.91 -15.78
C VAL A 129 10.36 -15.26 -15.95
N GLY A 130 10.83 -16.29 -15.25
CA GLY A 130 12.23 -16.73 -15.26
C GLY A 130 13.08 -16.05 -14.18
N GLY A 131 14.35 -15.83 -14.45
CA GLY A 131 15.30 -15.26 -13.49
C GLY A 131 16.05 -16.29 -12.66
N MET A 132 16.81 -15.83 -11.65
CA MET A 132 17.70 -16.68 -10.85
C MET A 132 16.92 -17.67 -9.97
N ASP A 133 15.86 -17.20 -9.33
CA ASP A 133 15.06 -17.98 -8.39
C ASP A 133 13.64 -18.17 -8.94
N PHE A 134 12.91 -19.17 -8.42
CA PHE A 134 11.55 -19.43 -8.86
C PHE A 134 10.59 -18.29 -8.42
N ALA A 135 9.44 -18.22 -9.07
CA ALA A 135 8.48 -17.12 -8.92
C ALA A 135 9.08 -15.73 -9.24
N SER A 136 10.23 -15.70 -9.95
CA SER A 136 10.95 -14.50 -10.38
C SER A 136 11.38 -13.55 -9.25
N TRP A 137 11.34 -14.01 -8.01
CA TRP A 137 11.87 -13.28 -6.87
C TRP A 137 13.32 -13.65 -6.63
N SER A 138 14.22 -12.71 -6.91
CA SER A 138 15.66 -12.96 -6.88
C SER A 138 16.37 -12.09 -5.82
N PRO A 139 16.30 -12.45 -4.51
CA PRO A 139 16.83 -11.61 -3.42
C PRO A 139 18.32 -11.31 -3.53
N LYS A 140 19.07 -12.13 -4.27
CA LYS A 140 20.50 -11.96 -4.50
C LYS A 140 20.85 -11.27 -5.81
N ALA A 141 19.83 -10.80 -6.57
CA ALA A 141 20.08 -10.04 -7.79
C ALA A 141 20.79 -8.71 -7.50
N THR A 142 21.72 -8.35 -8.37
CA THR A 142 22.46 -7.08 -8.38
C THR A 142 22.33 -6.35 -9.71
N ASP A 143 21.63 -6.96 -10.66
CA ASP A 143 21.36 -6.45 -11.99
C ASP A 143 19.97 -6.92 -12.43
N VAL A 144 19.18 -6.04 -13.01
CA VAL A 144 17.82 -6.30 -13.48
C VAL A 144 17.72 -7.49 -14.44
N ARG A 145 18.81 -7.83 -15.16
CA ARG A 145 18.85 -8.99 -16.08
C ARG A 145 18.82 -10.35 -15.36
N GLN A 146 19.02 -10.37 -14.05
CA GLN A 146 18.98 -11.58 -13.22
C GLN A 146 17.56 -11.90 -12.74
N GLU A 147 16.60 -10.99 -12.91
CA GLU A 147 15.26 -11.04 -12.29
C GLU A 147 14.16 -11.61 -13.22
N GLY A 148 14.49 -12.00 -14.43
CA GLY A 148 13.56 -12.58 -15.39
C GLY A 148 13.77 -12.07 -16.81
N PHE A 149 12.96 -12.55 -17.75
CA PHE A 149 12.99 -11.99 -19.10
C PHE A 149 12.48 -10.55 -19.07
N ARG A 150 13.04 -9.71 -19.92
CA ARG A 150 12.70 -8.30 -20.02
C ARG A 150 12.41 -7.92 -21.46
N VAL A 151 11.17 -7.55 -21.71
CA VAL A 151 10.67 -7.15 -23.02
C VAL A 151 10.34 -5.66 -23.01
N PRO A 152 11.11 -4.81 -23.71
CA PRO A 152 10.85 -3.37 -23.75
C PRO A 152 9.48 -3.05 -24.36
N CYS A 153 9.24 -3.58 -25.54
CA CYS A 153 7.97 -3.52 -26.25
C CYS A 153 8.06 -4.41 -27.49
N VAL A 154 7.09 -5.26 -27.69
CA VAL A 154 7.00 -6.11 -28.86
C VAL A 154 5.54 -6.21 -29.33
N LYS A 155 5.33 -6.29 -30.63
CA LYS A 155 4.03 -6.59 -31.19
C LYS A 155 3.82 -8.10 -31.08
N LEU A 156 3.06 -8.55 -30.04
CA LEU A 156 2.75 -9.96 -29.84
C LEU A 156 1.59 -10.42 -30.74
N VAL A 157 0.61 -9.57 -30.96
CA VAL A 157 -0.44 -9.81 -31.94
C VAL A 157 -0.26 -8.85 -33.09
N GLU A 158 -0.15 -9.35 -34.30
CA GLU A 158 0.02 -8.57 -35.51
C GLU A 158 -1.17 -8.79 -36.43
N GLN A 159 -1.96 -7.74 -36.64
CA GLN A 159 -3.18 -7.78 -37.47
C GLN A 159 -4.12 -8.98 -37.13
N GLY A 160 -4.34 -9.19 -35.83
CA GLY A 160 -5.19 -10.27 -35.31
C GLY A 160 -4.55 -11.65 -35.25
N ARG A 161 -3.25 -11.81 -35.59
CA ARG A 161 -2.51 -13.07 -35.52
C ARG A 161 -1.48 -13.04 -34.41
N VAL A 162 -1.54 -14.02 -33.53
CA VAL A 162 -0.53 -14.19 -32.46
C VAL A 162 0.79 -14.57 -33.09
N ARG A 163 1.87 -13.94 -32.66
CA ARG A 163 3.24 -14.30 -33.00
C ARG A 163 3.70 -15.43 -32.08
N GLU A 164 3.34 -16.65 -32.48
CA GLU A 164 3.64 -17.87 -31.72
C GLU A 164 5.16 -18.04 -31.51
N ASP A 165 5.99 -17.62 -32.48
CA ASP A 165 7.45 -17.66 -32.39
C ASP A 165 7.97 -16.85 -31.20
N PHE A 166 7.37 -15.70 -30.92
CA PHE A 166 7.76 -14.88 -29.79
C PHE A 166 7.12 -15.37 -28.48
N LEU A 167 5.86 -15.81 -28.52
CA LEU A 167 5.18 -16.40 -27.37
C LEU A 167 5.96 -17.63 -26.86
N ASP A 168 6.42 -18.51 -27.74
CA ASP A 168 7.22 -19.69 -27.37
C ASP A 168 8.53 -19.31 -26.67
N VAL A 169 9.19 -18.22 -27.07
CA VAL A 169 10.39 -17.71 -26.37
C VAL A 169 10.06 -17.30 -24.93
N MET A 170 8.95 -16.60 -24.74
CA MET A 170 8.51 -16.19 -23.40
C MET A 170 8.15 -17.40 -22.53
N LEU A 171 7.36 -18.34 -23.09
CA LEU A 171 6.95 -19.53 -22.36
C LEU A 171 8.15 -20.40 -21.96
N THR A 172 9.15 -20.52 -22.83
CA THR A 172 10.37 -21.28 -22.55
C THR A 172 11.22 -20.64 -21.43
N ALA A 173 11.13 -19.34 -21.24
CA ALA A 173 11.84 -18.64 -20.17
C ALA A 173 11.20 -18.85 -18.77
N SER A 174 9.89 -19.15 -18.73
CA SER A 174 9.16 -19.38 -17.48
C SER A 174 9.28 -20.84 -17.01
N ARG A 175 9.29 -21.05 -15.67
CA ARG A 175 9.17 -22.39 -15.06
C ARG A 175 7.73 -22.89 -15.06
N LEU A 176 6.74 -22.00 -15.34
CA LEU A 176 5.31 -22.27 -15.38
C LEU A 176 4.69 -21.92 -16.75
N PRO A 177 5.19 -22.52 -17.86
CA PRO A 177 4.81 -22.11 -19.22
C PRO A 177 3.31 -22.24 -19.51
N ALA A 178 2.66 -23.25 -18.96
CA ALA A 178 1.21 -23.46 -19.17
C ALA A 178 0.39 -22.34 -18.54
N GLN A 179 0.76 -21.91 -17.32
CA GLN A 179 0.08 -20.84 -16.59
C GLN A 179 0.30 -19.49 -17.30
N LEU A 180 1.55 -19.10 -17.56
CA LEU A 180 1.87 -17.90 -18.31
C LEU A 180 1.17 -17.83 -19.66
N GLY A 181 1.10 -18.97 -20.39
CA GLY A 181 0.42 -19.05 -21.69
C GLY A 181 -1.09 -18.82 -21.61
N LEU A 182 -1.75 -19.25 -20.52
CA LEU A 182 -3.17 -18.96 -20.28
C LEU A 182 -3.36 -17.47 -19.97
N ASP A 183 -2.52 -16.88 -19.14
CA ASP A 183 -2.62 -15.48 -18.74
C ASP A 183 -2.39 -14.54 -19.94
N ILE A 184 -1.40 -14.81 -20.80
CA ILE A 184 -1.20 -14.04 -22.03
C ILE A 184 -2.40 -14.16 -22.97
N ARG A 185 -3.04 -15.33 -23.08
CA ARG A 185 -4.28 -15.48 -23.87
C ARG A 185 -5.47 -14.77 -23.22
N ALA A 186 -5.52 -14.71 -21.89
CA ALA A 186 -6.49 -13.92 -21.15
C ALA A 186 -6.34 -12.42 -21.43
N PHE A 187 -5.10 -11.91 -21.56
CA PHE A 187 -4.85 -10.51 -21.95
C PHE A 187 -5.42 -10.21 -23.33
N ILE A 188 -5.17 -11.10 -24.32
CA ILE A 188 -5.72 -10.94 -25.68
C ILE A 188 -7.26 -10.93 -25.64
N ALA A 189 -7.88 -11.86 -24.91
CA ALA A 189 -9.33 -11.91 -24.77
C ALA A 189 -9.89 -10.64 -24.11
N THR A 190 -9.23 -10.14 -23.09
CA THR A 190 -9.58 -8.91 -22.36
C THR A 190 -9.57 -7.67 -23.27
N ILE A 191 -8.54 -7.53 -24.09
CA ILE A 191 -8.42 -6.43 -25.06
C ILE A 191 -9.52 -6.55 -26.14
N ASN A 192 -9.78 -7.76 -26.66
CA ASN A 192 -10.85 -7.99 -27.64
C ASN A 192 -12.22 -7.60 -27.08
N VAL A 193 -12.53 -7.91 -25.82
CA VAL A 193 -13.78 -7.47 -25.16
C VAL A 193 -13.87 -5.94 -25.17
N ALA A 194 -12.82 -5.24 -24.83
CA ALA A 194 -12.81 -3.78 -24.84
C ALA A 194 -13.02 -3.21 -26.26
N GLN A 195 -12.33 -3.77 -27.27
CA GLN A 195 -12.46 -3.37 -28.66
C GLN A 195 -13.91 -3.55 -29.15
N ASP A 196 -14.53 -4.70 -28.91
CA ASP A 196 -15.91 -4.98 -29.29
C ASP A 196 -16.90 -4.02 -28.65
N ARG A 197 -16.76 -3.77 -27.33
CA ARG A 197 -17.66 -2.87 -26.61
C ARG A 197 -17.52 -1.41 -27.06
N VAL A 198 -16.28 -0.92 -27.17
CA VAL A 198 -16.04 0.47 -27.59
C VAL A 198 -16.45 0.67 -29.06
N ASN A 199 -16.19 -0.30 -29.95
CA ASN A 199 -16.64 -0.24 -31.35
C ASN A 199 -18.17 -0.19 -31.45
N SER A 200 -18.88 -1.00 -30.68
CA SER A 200 -20.36 -0.96 -30.62
C SER A 200 -20.87 0.42 -30.12
N LEU A 201 -20.18 1.05 -29.21
CA LEU A 201 -20.50 2.43 -28.81
C LEU A 201 -20.22 3.44 -29.93
N CYS A 202 -19.14 3.25 -30.69
CA CYS A 202 -18.80 4.11 -31.84
C CYS A 202 -19.83 3.98 -32.98
N GLU A 203 -20.29 2.79 -33.27
CA GLU A 203 -21.36 2.56 -34.24
C GLU A 203 -22.65 3.29 -33.86
N ARG A 204 -23.00 3.29 -32.58
CA ARG A 204 -24.23 3.88 -32.06
C ARG A 204 -24.18 5.39 -31.87
N TYR A 205 -23.05 5.92 -31.41
CA TYR A 205 -22.95 7.33 -30.97
C TYR A 205 -21.93 8.13 -31.76
N GLY A 206 -21.15 7.50 -32.61
CA GLY A 206 -20.04 8.09 -33.37
C GLY A 206 -18.73 8.10 -32.60
N ALA A 207 -17.64 7.75 -33.26
CA ALA A 207 -16.29 7.66 -32.69
C ALA A 207 -15.83 8.96 -32.01
N LYS A 208 -16.05 10.10 -32.65
CA LYS A 208 -15.74 11.41 -32.08
C LYS A 208 -16.46 11.67 -30.75
N THR A 209 -17.73 11.26 -30.66
CA THR A 209 -18.51 11.40 -29.42
C THR A 209 -17.89 10.58 -28.28
N ILE A 210 -17.45 9.34 -28.56
CA ILE A 210 -16.82 8.48 -27.54
C ILE A 210 -15.50 9.11 -27.06
N ALA A 211 -14.62 9.53 -27.96
CA ALA A 211 -13.38 10.19 -27.61
C ALA A 211 -13.62 11.49 -26.81
N ASP A 212 -14.63 12.27 -27.16
CA ASP A 212 -15.00 13.50 -26.44
C ASP A 212 -15.55 13.21 -25.05
N VAL A 213 -16.30 12.11 -24.87
CA VAL A 213 -16.76 11.67 -23.53
C VAL A 213 -15.56 11.28 -22.66
N MET A 214 -14.62 10.48 -23.16
CA MET A 214 -13.41 10.09 -22.40
C MET A 214 -12.61 11.33 -21.95
N ARG A 215 -12.39 12.30 -22.85
CA ARG A 215 -11.72 13.57 -22.49
C ARG A 215 -12.49 14.34 -21.40
N ARG A 216 -13.83 14.37 -21.49
CA ARG A 216 -14.69 15.03 -20.50
C ARG A 216 -14.66 14.31 -19.14
N MET A 217 -14.57 12.99 -19.12
CA MET A 217 -14.41 12.21 -17.88
C MET A 217 -13.14 12.65 -17.15
N ILE A 218 -11.99 12.73 -17.86
CA ILE A 218 -10.72 13.20 -17.29
C ILE A 218 -10.85 14.64 -16.79
N ALA A 219 -11.41 15.55 -17.61
CA ALA A 219 -11.59 16.94 -17.24
C ALA A 219 -12.51 17.13 -16.03
N ALA A 220 -13.57 16.33 -15.92
CA ALA A 220 -14.49 16.35 -14.78
C ALA A 220 -13.80 15.89 -13.48
N SER A 221 -13.03 14.80 -13.53
CA SER A 221 -12.26 14.33 -12.38
C SER A 221 -11.21 15.36 -11.95
N ARG A 222 -10.49 15.95 -12.89
CA ARG A 222 -9.53 17.06 -12.63
C ARG A 222 -10.20 18.22 -11.92
N THR A 223 -11.35 18.68 -12.42
CA THR A 223 -12.08 19.80 -11.85
C THR A 223 -12.54 19.51 -10.42
N ARG A 224 -13.06 18.30 -10.17
CA ARG A 224 -13.53 17.88 -8.85
C ARG A 224 -12.37 17.72 -7.86
N THR A 225 -11.25 17.13 -8.29
CA THR A 225 -10.05 16.98 -7.45
C THR A 225 -9.49 18.34 -7.05
N ARG A 226 -9.34 19.26 -8.01
CA ARG A 226 -8.88 20.62 -7.72
C ARG A 226 -9.85 21.41 -6.84
N ALA A 227 -11.17 21.23 -7.00
CA ALA A 227 -12.15 21.83 -6.12
C ALA A 227 -12.00 21.33 -4.68
N ARG A 228 -11.81 20.02 -4.48
CA ARG A 228 -11.54 19.42 -3.17
C ARG A 228 -10.25 19.95 -2.54
N LEU A 229 -9.19 20.07 -3.32
CA LEU A 229 -7.93 20.61 -2.80
C LEU A 229 -8.07 22.07 -2.29
N ARG A 230 -8.91 22.89 -2.92
CA ARG A 230 -9.18 24.26 -2.44
C ARG A 230 -9.86 24.31 -1.08
N GLU A 231 -10.55 23.26 -0.66
CA GLU A 231 -11.19 23.14 0.65
C GLU A 231 -10.25 22.68 1.76
N LEU A 232 -9.04 22.21 1.37
CA LEU A 232 -8.02 21.71 2.29
C LEU A 232 -7.01 22.81 2.63
N PRO A 233 -6.40 22.78 3.83
CA PRO A 233 -5.47 23.82 4.25
C PRO A 233 -4.16 23.80 3.45
N ASP A 234 -3.62 24.96 3.12
CA ASP A 234 -2.29 25.10 2.55
C ASP A 234 -1.23 24.81 3.61
N GLY A 235 -0.17 24.10 3.19
CA GLY A 235 0.88 23.70 4.12
C GLY A 235 1.81 22.64 3.57
N ILE A 236 2.74 22.21 4.43
CA ILE A 236 3.70 21.14 4.17
C ILE A 236 3.41 19.99 5.13
N PHE A 237 3.32 18.80 4.58
CA PHE A 237 3.03 17.57 5.31
C PHE A 237 4.14 16.55 5.01
N ARG A 238 4.88 16.13 6.04
CA ARG A 238 6.05 15.25 5.89
C ARG A 238 5.76 13.88 6.45
N ALA A 239 6.32 12.87 5.79
CA ALA A 239 6.33 11.49 6.27
C ALA A 239 7.67 10.85 5.91
N VAL A 240 8.13 9.96 6.77
CA VAL A 240 9.32 9.13 6.56
C VAL A 240 8.99 7.74 7.00
N ASP A 241 9.41 6.76 6.21
CA ASP A 241 9.35 5.35 6.54
C ASP A 241 10.61 4.66 6.02
N PHE A 242 10.82 3.41 6.40
CA PHE A 242 12.06 2.71 6.13
C PHE A 242 11.80 1.31 5.58
N LEU A 243 12.77 0.86 4.78
CA LEU A 243 12.96 -0.54 4.40
C LEU A 243 14.22 -1.04 5.07
N GLU A 244 14.20 -2.28 5.51
CA GLU A 244 15.39 -2.96 6.00
C GLU A 244 15.80 -4.08 5.07
N HIS A 245 17.10 -4.31 4.95
CA HIS A 245 17.71 -5.43 4.23
C HIS A 245 17.44 -5.47 2.71
N ASP A 246 18.46 -5.22 1.90
CA ASP A 246 18.34 -5.18 0.43
C ASP A 246 18.45 -6.56 -0.26
N GLY A 247 18.47 -7.65 0.50
CA GLY A 247 18.74 -9.01 0.02
C GLY A 247 20.21 -9.45 0.26
N HIS A 248 21.13 -8.52 0.47
CA HIS A 248 22.54 -8.77 0.74
C HIS A 248 22.92 -8.44 2.18
N GLU A 249 22.57 -7.23 2.62
CA GLU A 249 22.96 -6.70 3.93
C GLU A 249 21.73 -6.07 4.62
N ASN A 250 21.69 -6.18 5.97
CA ASN A 250 20.62 -5.58 6.78
C ASN A 250 20.94 -4.12 7.09
N HIS A 251 20.67 -3.25 6.12
CA HIS A 251 20.77 -1.79 6.26
C HIS A 251 19.39 -1.15 6.18
N LEU A 252 19.26 0.05 6.73
CA LEU A 252 18.07 0.87 6.58
C LEU A 252 18.13 1.71 5.31
N PHE A 253 17.03 1.69 4.58
CA PHE A 253 16.80 2.54 3.41
C PHE A 253 15.61 3.43 3.70
N ARG A 254 15.86 4.73 3.72
CA ARG A 254 14.88 5.75 4.02
C ARG A 254 14.07 6.11 2.78
N VAL A 255 12.74 6.15 2.89
CA VAL A 255 11.83 6.78 1.94
C VAL A 255 11.24 8.01 2.62
N ALA A 256 11.59 9.18 2.13
CA ALA A 256 11.20 10.45 2.74
C ALA A 256 10.36 11.27 1.77
N LEU A 257 9.21 11.73 2.25
CA LEU A 257 8.27 12.56 1.51
C LEU A 257 8.10 13.92 2.18
N THR A 258 8.25 14.98 1.39
CA THR A 258 7.75 16.31 1.70
C THR A 258 6.60 16.62 0.73
N MET A 259 5.35 16.51 1.21
CA MET A 259 4.17 16.87 0.44
C MET A 259 3.82 18.34 0.70
N THR A 260 3.82 19.17 -0.34
CA THR A 260 3.38 20.57 -0.28
C THR A 260 2.03 20.73 -0.96
N LYS A 261 1.07 21.30 -0.24
CA LYS A 261 -0.24 21.66 -0.77
C LYS A 261 -0.33 23.17 -0.89
N THR A 262 -0.61 23.66 -2.09
CA THR A 262 -0.79 25.09 -2.37
C THR A 262 -1.95 25.31 -3.34
N GLY A 263 -2.96 26.05 -2.91
CA GLY A 263 -4.15 26.33 -3.70
C GLY A 263 -4.90 25.04 -4.09
N ASP A 264 -4.81 24.62 -5.35
CA ASP A 264 -5.46 23.42 -5.87
C ASP A 264 -4.49 22.38 -6.42
N ALA A 265 -3.23 22.41 -5.96
CA ALA A 265 -2.16 21.53 -6.40
C ALA A 265 -1.41 20.88 -5.23
N LEU A 266 -0.85 19.71 -5.49
CA LEU A 266 0.02 18.96 -4.60
C LEU A 266 1.39 18.77 -5.25
N THR A 267 2.45 18.91 -4.47
CA THR A 267 3.81 18.52 -4.86
C THR A 267 4.31 17.45 -3.90
N PHE A 268 4.73 16.31 -4.43
CA PHE A 268 5.30 15.19 -3.69
C PHE A 268 6.81 15.15 -3.95
N ASP A 269 7.61 15.63 -3.01
CA ASP A 269 9.07 15.68 -3.12
C ASP A 269 9.70 14.54 -2.32
N PHE A 270 10.34 13.60 -3.03
CA PHE A 270 11.06 12.45 -2.49
C PHE A 270 12.58 12.64 -2.48
N SER A 271 13.11 13.84 -2.73
CA SER A 271 14.54 14.12 -2.81
C SER A 271 15.32 13.74 -1.54
N GLY A 272 14.65 13.60 -0.39
CA GLY A 272 15.24 13.17 0.88
C GLY A 272 15.38 11.66 1.07
N SER A 273 15.04 10.85 0.05
CA SER A 273 15.12 9.39 0.12
C SER A 273 16.56 8.89 -0.07
N SER A 274 16.83 7.67 0.39
CA SER A 274 18.13 7.01 0.25
C SER A 274 18.52 6.81 -1.23
N PRO A 275 19.83 6.77 -1.54
CA PRO A 275 20.30 6.28 -2.84
C PRO A 275 19.76 4.88 -3.15
N GLN A 276 19.74 4.52 -4.44
CA GLN A 276 19.34 3.18 -4.86
C GLN A 276 20.17 2.09 -4.16
N ALA A 277 19.49 1.03 -3.72
CA ALA A 277 20.08 -0.13 -3.09
C ALA A 277 20.86 -0.98 -4.11
N ARG A 278 21.84 -1.75 -3.62
CA ARG A 278 22.53 -2.75 -4.42
C ARG A 278 21.60 -3.89 -4.85
N GLY A 279 20.68 -4.27 -3.98
CA GLY A 279 19.77 -5.39 -4.17
C GLY A 279 18.43 -4.98 -4.77
N PHE A 280 17.55 -5.92 -4.88
CA PHE A 280 16.31 -5.99 -5.66
C PHE A 280 15.11 -5.18 -5.14
N ILE A 281 15.28 -4.42 -4.05
CA ILE A 281 14.20 -3.68 -3.36
C ILE A 281 13.87 -2.32 -3.98
N ASN A 282 14.63 -1.86 -4.97
CA ASN A 282 14.42 -0.57 -5.63
C ASN A 282 13.11 -0.51 -6.42
N CYS A 283 12.63 0.69 -6.73
CA CYS A 283 11.68 0.88 -7.81
C CYS A 283 12.15 1.96 -8.80
N THR A 284 11.60 1.93 -10.00
CA THR A 284 11.83 2.95 -11.03
C THR A 284 10.90 4.14 -10.86
N ARG A 285 11.04 5.15 -11.71
CA ARG A 285 10.10 6.28 -11.79
C ARG A 285 8.65 5.83 -11.98
N ALA A 286 8.40 4.75 -12.73
CA ALA A 286 7.06 4.18 -12.90
C ALA A 286 6.50 3.68 -11.57
N GLY A 287 7.32 2.99 -10.78
CA GLY A 287 6.95 2.54 -9.44
C GLY A 287 6.67 3.68 -8.47
N LEU A 288 7.47 4.75 -8.49
CA LEU A 288 7.23 5.94 -7.67
C LEU A 288 5.87 6.57 -7.99
N GLU A 289 5.55 6.77 -9.27
CA GLU A 289 4.25 7.30 -9.70
C GLU A 289 3.10 6.37 -9.30
N GLY A 290 3.31 5.06 -9.44
CA GLY A 290 2.37 4.04 -8.97
C GLY A 290 2.12 4.13 -7.47
N GLY A 291 3.15 4.21 -6.64
CA GLY A 291 3.02 4.32 -5.18
C GLY A 291 2.27 5.57 -4.74
N VAL A 292 2.52 6.72 -5.39
CA VAL A 292 1.74 7.96 -5.14
C VAL A 292 0.29 7.80 -5.57
N ALA A 293 0.02 7.19 -6.73
CA ALA A 293 -1.34 6.90 -7.20
C ALA A 293 -2.08 5.96 -6.21
N GLY A 294 -1.36 4.98 -5.65
CA GLY A 294 -1.84 4.04 -4.64
C GLY A 294 -2.43 4.69 -3.40
N ALA A 295 -1.92 5.84 -3.02
CA ALA A 295 -2.45 6.64 -1.92
C ALA A 295 -3.48 7.69 -2.38
N LEU A 296 -3.16 8.41 -3.46
CA LEU A 296 -3.95 9.56 -3.91
C LEU A 296 -5.37 9.18 -4.35
N LEU A 297 -5.50 8.09 -5.13
CA LEU A 297 -6.79 7.65 -5.67
C LEU A 297 -7.78 7.29 -4.56
N PRO A 298 -7.49 6.36 -3.62
CA PRO A 298 -8.45 5.99 -2.60
C PRO A 298 -8.65 7.08 -1.53
N MET A 299 -7.61 7.84 -1.16
CA MET A 299 -7.70 8.79 -0.06
C MET A 299 -8.34 10.12 -0.47
N LEU A 300 -7.95 10.66 -1.63
CA LEU A 300 -8.41 11.96 -2.06
C LEU A 300 -9.57 11.87 -3.06
N ALA A 301 -9.66 10.80 -3.85
CA ALA A 301 -10.64 10.65 -4.91
C ALA A 301 -11.65 9.51 -4.69
N TYR A 302 -11.96 9.17 -3.42
CA TYR A 302 -12.84 8.05 -3.04
C TYR A 302 -14.25 8.10 -3.69
N ASP A 303 -14.75 9.26 -4.09
CA ASP A 303 -16.03 9.52 -4.75
C ASP A 303 -15.89 10.21 -6.12
N ILE A 304 -14.67 10.35 -6.61
CA ILE A 304 -14.33 10.89 -7.94
C ILE A 304 -13.93 9.71 -8.83
N PRO A 305 -14.41 9.61 -10.07
CA PRO A 305 -13.98 8.55 -10.97
C PRO A 305 -12.46 8.57 -11.16
N TRP A 306 -11.83 7.42 -10.96
CA TRP A 306 -10.38 7.28 -11.08
C TRP A 306 -9.94 7.33 -12.53
N ASN A 307 -9.15 8.32 -12.85
CA ASN A 307 -8.53 8.53 -14.15
C ASN A 307 -7.38 9.55 -14.07
N GLU A 308 -6.70 9.80 -15.17
CA GLU A 308 -5.58 10.75 -15.27
C GLU A 308 -5.90 12.12 -14.66
N GLY A 309 -7.16 12.57 -14.70
CA GLY A 309 -7.55 13.86 -14.16
C GLY A 309 -7.41 13.98 -12.64
N VAL A 310 -7.37 12.87 -11.89
CA VAL A 310 -7.05 12.89 -10.47
C VAL A 310 -5.54 13.09 -10.29
N LEU A 311 -4.74 12.37 -11.05
CA LEU A 311 -3.26 12.40 -10.96
C LEU A 311 -2.68 13.74 -11.42
N ASP A 312 -3.32 14.44 -12.35
CA ASP A 312 -2.93 15.76 -12.83
C ASP A 312 -2.87 16.88 -11.75
N ALA A 313 -3.41 16.63 -10.57
CA ALA A 313 -3.33 17.53 -9.45
C ALA A 313 -2.02 17.38 -8.64
N ALA A 314 -1.21 16.37 -8.95
CA ALA A 314 -0.01 16.00 -8.24
C ALA A 314 1.23 16.12 -9.14
N GLU A 315 2.22 16.89 -8.68
CA GLU A 315 3.57 16.92 -9.23
C GLU A 315 4.48 16.04 -8.36
N ILE A 316 5.31 15.19 -8.99
CA ILE A 316 6.25 14.34 -8.27
C ILE A 316 7.68 14.77 -8.58
N ILE A 317 8.41 15.18 -7.56
CA ILE A 317 9.82 15.58 -7.61
C ILE A 317 10.66 14.46 -6.98
N ALA A 318 11.61 13.93 -7.74
CA ALA A 318 12.62 13.00 -7.25
C ALA A 318 13.79 12.98 -8.23
N PRO A 319 15.03 13.21 -7.77
CA PRO A 319 16.23 12.97 -8.57
C PRO A 319 16.35 11.51 -9.00
N ASP A 320 17.03 11.23 -10.10
CA ASP A 320 17.37 9.88 -10.52
C ASP A 320 18.41 9.26 -9.57
N GLY A 321 18.39 7.93 -9.43
CA GLY A 321 19.36 7.19 -8.62
C GLY A 321 19.00 7.08 -7.14
N LEU A 322 17.80 7.44 -6.74
CA LEU A 322 17.25 7.13 -5.42
C LEU A 322 16.62 5.72 -5.43
N ILE A 323 16.39 5.17 -4.24
CA ILE A 323 15.72 3.88 -4.06
C ILE A 323 14.36 3.84 -4.76
N CYS A 324 13.66 4.97 -4.83
CA CYS A 324 12.36 5.13 -5.49
C CYS A 324 12.43 5.64 -6.94
N THR A 325 13.62 5.87 -7.49
CA THR A 325 13.88 6.29 -8.89
C THR A 325 15.16 5.66 -9.41
N ALA A 326 15.32 4.38 -9.18
CA ALA A 326 16.52 3.66 -9.57
C ALA A 326 16.75 3.70 -11.08
N THR A 327 18.03 3.79 -11.44
CA THR A 327 18.49 3.85 -12.83
C THR A 327 19.01 2.51 -13.29
N PHE A 328 18.83 2.24 -14.58
CA PHE A 328 19.35 1.01 -15.20
C PHE A 328 20.87 0.88 -14.95
N PRO A 329 21.37 -0.33 -14.58
CA PRO A 329 20.70 -1.62 -14.54
C PRO A 329 20.32 -2.12 -13.13
N ALA A 330 19.97 -1.24 -12.19
CA ALA A 330 19.62 -1.62 -10.83
C ALA A 330 18.50 -2.68 -10.82
N PRO A 331 18.56 -3.70 -9.92
CA PRO A 331 17.51 -4.68 -9.79
C PRO A 331 16.29 -4.07 -9.09
N VAL A 332 15.09 -4.50 -9.49
CA VAL A 332 13.80 -3.96 -9.05
C VAL A 332 12.73 -5.06 -8.83
N GLY A 333 13.16 -6.33 -8.75
CA GLY A 333 12.25 -7.47 -8.73
C GLY A 333 11.24 -7.47 -7.58
N ALA A 334 11.57 -6.86 -6.44
CA ALA A 334 10.65 -6.71 -5.31
C ALA A 334 9.99 -5.33 -5.21
N ALA A 335 10.08 -4.50 -6.24
CA ALA A 335 9.59 -3.12 -6.21
C ALA A 335 8.19 -2.98 -5.63
N THR A 336 7.24 -3.81 -6.06
CA THR A 336 5.82 -3.74 -5.71
C THR A 336 5.53 -4.05 -4.24
N VAL A 337 6.27 -4.98 -3.64
CA VAL A 337 6.11 -5.40 -2.25
C VAL A 337 7.11 -4.73 -1.29
N GLU A 338 8.00 -3.90 -1.80
CA GLU A 338 9.04 -3.20 -1.04
C GLU A 338 8.90 -1.67 -1.23
N THR A 339 9.69 -1.05 -2.10
CA THR A 339 9.75 0.42 -2.19
C THR A 339 8.44 1.06 -2.64
N ILE A 340 7.69 0.49 -3.58
CA ILE A 340 6.40 1.05 -4.02
C ILE A 340 5.39 1.03 -2.87
N TRP A 341 5.39 -0.05 -2.09
CA TRP A 341 4.52 -0.17 -0.91
C TRP A 341 4.83 0.92 0.12
N VAL A 342 6.12 1.13 0.44
CA VAL A 342 6.54 2.16 1.38
C VAL A 342 6.31 3.57 0.84
N VAL A 343 6.47 3.82 -0.46
CA VAL A 343 6.05 5.08 -1.12
C VAL A 343 4.56 5.34 -0.90
N SER A 344 3.71 4.32 -1.08
CA SER A 344 2.28 4.43 -0.82
C SER A 344 1.98 4.73 0.65
N ASN A 345 2.71 4.11 1.59
CA ASN A 345 2.55 4.34 3.03
C ASN A 345 2.90 5.78 3.43
N VAL A 346 4.04 6.32 2.97
CA VAL A 346 4.41 7.71 3.31
C VAL A 346 3.48 8.72 2.63
N ALA A 347 3.01 8.45 1.41
CA ALA A 347 2.03 9.29 0.74
C ALA A 347 0.67 9.26 1.49
N THR A 348 0.23 8.09 1.93
CA THR A 348 -0.96 7.91 2.78
C THR A 348 -0.84 8.70 4.07
N ALA A 349 0.29 8.56 4.78
CA ALA A 349 0.53 9.29 6.03
C ALA A 349 0.49 10.82 5.84
N ALA A 350 1.11 11.35 4.78
CA ALA A 350 1.12 12.78 4.48
C ALA A 350 -0.28 13.31 4.11
N ILE A 351 -1.02 12.60 3.25
CA ILE A 351 -2.40 12.96 2.87
C ILE A 351 -3.31 12.95 4.09
N ASN A 352 -3.19 11.95 4.97
CA ASN A 352 -4.00 11.87 6.18
C ASN A 352 -3.73 13.02 7.16
N LYS A 353 -2.48 13.45 7.30
CA LYS A 353 -2.15 14.64 8.10
C LYS A 353 -2.83 15.89 7.54
N MET A 354 -2.87 16.05 6.22
CA MET A 354 -3.58 17.15 5.56
C MET A 354 -5.11 17.08 5.81
N LEU A 355 -5.71 15.90 5.63
CA LEU A 355 -7.15 15.68 5.86
C LEU A 355 -7.51 15.94 7.33
N ALA A 356 -6.69 15.49 8.27
CA ALA A 356 -6.92 15.69 9.71
C ALA A 356 -6.84 17.15 10.16
N CYS A 357 -6.22 18.03 9.38
CA CYS A 357 -6.19 19.48 9.62
C CYS A 357 -7.43 20.21 9.08
N SER A 358 -8.36 19.51 8.41
CA SER A 358 -9.59 20.09 7.86
C SER A 358 -10.82 19.65 8.66
N ASP A 359 -11.66 20.59 9.10
CA ASP A 359 -12.90 20.26 9.79
C ASP A 359 -13.89 19.49 8.88
N ALA A 360 -13.85 19.73 7.56
CA ALA A 360 -14.72 19.07 6.58
C ALA A 360 -14.26 17.64 6.22
N TYR A 361 -12.97 17.32 6.37
CA TYR A 361 -12.40 16.05 5.88
C TYR A 361 -11.78 15.19 6.98
N ARG A 362 -11.70 15.65 8.22
CA ARG A 362 -11.11 14.91 9.34
C ARG A 362 -11.72 13.52 9.54
N ASP A 363 -13.01 13.38 9.37
CA ASP A 363 -13.72 12.10 9.54
C ASP A 363 -13.26 11.02 8.54
N ARG A 364 -12.53 11.40 7.51
CA ARG A 364 -11.97 10.50 6.48
C ARG A 364 -10.52 10.18 6.71
N ALA A 365 -9.86 10.86 7.66
CA ALA A 365 -8.48 10.59 7.99
C ALA A 365 -8.34 9.25 8.73
N GLN A 366 -7.24 8.59 8.48
CA GLN A 366 -6.90 7.29 9.07
C GLN A 366 -5.40 7.20 9.36
N ALA A 367 -4.95 6.18 10.06
CA ALA A 367 -3.55 5.80 10.17
C ALA A 367 -3.09 5.03 8.91
N VAL A 368 -1.96 4.32 8.95
CA VAL A 368 -1.46 3.52 7.84
C VAL A 368 -1.94 2.06 7.95
N SER A 369 -2.39 1.49 6.84
CA SER A 369 -2.92 0.14 6.73
C SER A 369 -1.86 -0.80 6.18
N ASP A 370 -1.86 -2.06 6.62
CA ASP A 370 -1.08 -3.18 6.09
C ASP A 370 0.28 -2.76 5.51
N GLY A 371 1.24 -2.55 6.41
CA GLY A 371 2.51 -1.87 6.10
C GLY A 371 3.43 -2.64 5.16
N THR A 372 3.20 -3.93 4.94
CA THR A 372 4.07 -4.81 4.15
C THR A 372 3.32 -6.02 3.63
N MET A 373 3.76 -6.53 2.49
CA MET A 373 3.41 -7.85 1.99
C MET A 373 4.58 -8.82 2.25
N ALA A 374 4.56 -9.50 3.40
CA ALA A 374 5.58 -10.50 3.73
C ALA A 374 5.43 -11.72 2.82
N THR A 375 6.41 -11.94 1.97
CA THR A 375 6.34 -12.90 0.87
C THR A 375 6.81 -14.28 1.31
N PHE A 376 5.99 -15.29 1.03
CA PHE A 376 6.34 -16.69 1.11
C PHE A 376 6.00 -17.38 -0.21
N ASN A 377 7.02 -17.85 -0.90
CA ASN A 377 6.88 -18.56 -2.16
C ASN A 377 7.31 -20.00 -2.00
N LEU A 378 6.59 -20.91 -2.65
CA LEU A 378 6.96 -22.31 -2.77
C LEU A 378 7.12 -22.72 -4.23
N GLY A 379 8.13 -23.52 -4.53
CA GLY A 379 8.32 -24.07 -5.85
C GLY A 379 8.93 -25.48 -5.81
N GLY A 380 8.64 -26.24 -6.86
CA GLY A 380 9.13 -27.59 -6.97
C GLY A 380 8.31 -28.46 -7.91
N VAL A 381 8.20 -29.74 -7.55
CA VAL A 381 7.35 -30.71 -8.26
C VAL A 381 6.24 -31.15 -7.31
N ASN A 382 5.01 -31.08 -7.77
CA ASN A 382 3.82 -31.43 -6.99
C ASN A 382 3.63 -32.94 -6.88
N GLN A 383 2.60 -33.38 -6.14
CA GLN A 383 2.26 -34.79 -5.93
C GLN A 383 1.87 -35.55 -7.21
N PHE A 384 1.64 -34.86 -8.31
CA PHE A 384 1.30 -35.41 -9.62
C PHE A 384 2.52 -35.52 -10.57
N GLY A 385 3.70 -35.04 -10.13
CA GLY A 385 4.92 -35.04 -10.93
C GLY A 385 5.04 -33.80 -11.85
N GLU A 386 4.25 -32.75 -11.62
CA GLU A 386 4.24 -31.54 -12.41
C GLU A 386 4.97 -30.40 -11.71
N PRO A 387 5.65 -29.50 -12.45
CA PRO A 387 6.19 -28.28 -11.88
C PRO A 387 5.08 -27.44 -11.26
N PHE A 388 5.32 -26.89 -10.07
CA PHE A 388 4.43 -25.92 -9.45
C PHE A 388 5.21 -24.72 -8.89
N GLY A 389 4.54 -23.58 -8.84
CA GLY A 389 4.96 -22.40 -8.12
C GLY A 389 3.78 -21.79 -7.42
N LEU A 390 3.97 -21.34 -6.20
CA LEU A 390 2.97 -20.63 -5.41
C LEU A 390 3.58 -19.34 -4.89
N HIS A 391 2.88 -18.24 -5.10
CA HIS A 391 3.00 -17.03 -4.32
C HIS A 391 1.86 -17.01 -3.30
N LEU A 392 2.18 -17.14 -2.01
CA LEU A 392 1.18 -17.17 -0.95
C LEU A 392 0.53 -15.79 -0.82
N MET A 393 -0.80 -15.71 -0.99
CA MET A 393 -1.56 -14.45 -0.95
C MET A 393 -2.10 -14.11 0.45
N ASP A 394 -1.92 -14.96 1.42
CA ASP A 394 -2.32 -14.72 2.82
C ASP A 394 -1.73 -13.41 3.42
N PRO A 395 -0.56 -12.90 3.00
CA PRO A 395 -0.05 -11.59 3.42
C PRO A 395 -1.00 -10.41 3.19
N LEU A 396 -1.92 -10.52 2.25
CA LEU A 396 -2.99 -9.53 2.05
C LEU A 396 -3.98 -9.44 3.22
N ALA A 397 -3.89 -10.34 4.21
CA ALA A 397 -4.68 -10.29 5.44
C ALA A 397 -3.97 -9.55 6.60
N GLY A 398 -3.17 -8.54 6.29
CA GLY A 398 -2.70 -7.55 7.25
C GLY A 398 -3.84 -6.72 7.84
N GLY A 399 -3.61 -6.04 8.95
CA GLY A 399 -4.62 -5.21 9.60
C GLY A 399 -4.85 -3.88 8.88
N TYR A 400 -6.11 -3.47 8.71
CA TYR A 400 -6.43 -2.13 8.20
C TYR A 400 -6.28 -1.07 9.29
N ALA A 401 -5.92 0.15 8.91
CA ALA A 401 -5.71 1.27 9.82
C ALA A 401 -6.95 1.65 10.63
N ALA A 402 -6.74 2.20 11.82
CA ALA A 402 -7.76 2.93 12.55
C ALA A 402 -8.13 4.22 11.80
N PHE A 403 -9.41 4.53 11.82
CA PHE A 403 -9.94 5.81 11.35
C PHE A 403 -10.02 6.81 12.50
N SER A 404 -10.24 8.07 12.18
CA SER A 404 -10.47 9.14 13.16
C SER A 404 -11.73 8.95 14.03
N SER A 405 -12.63 8.03 13.64
CA SER A 405 -13.95 7.85 14.27
C SER A 405 -14.31 6.39 14.59
N ARG A 406 -13.46 5.44 14.21
CA ARG A 406 -13.72 4.00 14.41
C ARG A 406 -12.44 3.16 14.33
N ASP A 407 -12.52 1.95 14.85
CA ASP A 407 -11.44 0.97 14.75
C ASP A 407 -11.17 0.57 13.30
N GLY A 408 -9.95 0.11 13.05
CA GLY A 408 -9.54 -0.52 11.81
C GLY A 408 -10.17 -1.90 11.64
N PHE A 409 -10.19 -2.38 10.38
CA PHE A 409 -10.73 -3.71 10.07
C PHE A 409 -9.67 -4.79 10.30
N ASP A 410 -10.07 -5.84 11.00
CA ASP A 410 -9.24 -7.04 11.17
C ASP A 410 -9.05 -7.73 9.81
N ALA A 411 -7.81 -8.11 9.47
CA ALA A 411 -7.44 -8.67 8.17
C ALA A 411 -7.99 -7.86 6.98
N GLY A 412 -8.02 -6.54 7.13
CA GLY A 412 -8.64 -5.65 6.13
C GLY A 412 -7.77 -5.36 4.92
N GLY A 413 -6.51 -5.74 4.95
CA GLY A 413 -5.57 -5.67 3.84
C GLY A 413 -5.08 -4.27 3.48
N PRO A 414 -4.41 -4.14 2.33
CA PRO A 414 -3.82 -2.90 1.87
C PRO A 414 -4.85 -1.97 1.22
N MET A 415 -4.67 -0.68 1.43
CA MET A 415 -5.54 0.34 0.84
C MET A 415 -5.36 0.48 -0.68
N ASN A 416 -4.15 0.24 -1.18
CA ASN A 416 -3.78 0.40 -2.58
C ASN A 416 -4.24 -0.77 -3.49
N ALA A 417 -4.81 -1.81 -2.90
CA ALA A 417 -5.40 -2.94 -3.60
C ALA A 417 -6.80 -3.24 -3.01
N PRO A 418 -7.86 -2.51 -3.42
CA PRO A 418 -9.16 -2.57 -2.76
C PRO A 418 -10.00 -3.83 -3.06
N MET A 419 -9.58 -4.66 -4.02
CA MET A 419 -10.31 -5.86 -4.44
C MET A 419 -9.57 -7.20 -4.23
N PRO A 420 -8.41 -7.28 -3.56
CA PRO A 420 -7.74 -8.55 -3.37
C PRO A 420 -8.55 -9.47 -2.45
N SER A 421 -8.45 -10.75 -2.70
CA SER A 421 -8.89 -11.77 -1.76
C SER A 421 -7.78 -12.80 -1.52
N ILE A 422 -7.81 -13.44 -0.38
CA ILE A 422 -6.94 -14.59 -0.10
C ILE A 422 -7.69 -15.86 -0.48
N ALA A 423 -6.99 -16.82 -1.08
CA ALA A 423 -7.59 -18.07 -1.49
C ALA A 423 -8.16 -18.83 -0.27
N ASP A 424 -9.24 -19.55 -0.52
CA ASP A 424 -9.77 -20.52 0.43
C ASP A 424 -8.71 -21.59 0.76
N VAL A 425 -8.63 -22.01 2.04
CA VAL A 425 -7.63 -22.97 2.50
C VAL A 425 -7.75 -24.29 1.76
N GLU A 426 -8.98 -24.81 1.61
CA GLU A 426 -9.23 -26.10 0.96
C GLU A 426 -8.87 -26.04 -0.52
N ARG A 427 -9.13 -24.91 -1.19
CA ARG A 427 -8.73 -24.70 -2.59
C ARG A 427 -7.21 -24.66 -2.74
N ASN A 428 -6.49 -23.95 -1.86
CA ASN A 428 -5.04 -23.94 -1.86
C ASN A 428 -4.46 -25.34 -1.68
N GLU A 429 -4.97 -26.11 -0.72
CA GLU A 429 -4.53 -27.47 -0.43
C GLU A 429 -4.81 -28.46 -1.58
N GLN A 430 -5.81 -28.18 -2.41
CA GLN A 430 -6.12 -28.98 -3.60
C GLN A 430 -5.19 -28.68 -4.79
N VAL A 431 -4.83 -27.40 -4.97
CA VAL A 431 -4.07 -26.93 -6.12
C VAL A 431 -2.55 -27.03 -5.90
N VAL A 432 -2.09 -26.75 -4.70
CA VAL A 432 -0.66 -26.76 -4.33
C VAL A 432 -0.39 -27.70 -3.18
N PRO A 433 0.81 -28.30 -3.07
CA PRO A 433 1.13 -29.29 -2.05
C PRO A 433 1.37 -28.62 -0.68
N LEU A 434 0.33 -27.95 -0.16
CA LEU A 434 0.28 -27.30 1.15
C LEU A 434 -0.68 -28.00 2.10
N PHE A 435 -0.45 -27.82 3.39
CA PHE A 435 -1.38 -28.18 4.46
C PHE A 435 -1.35 -27.11 5.54
N TYR A 436 -2.50 -26.46 5.80
CA TYR A 436 -2.64 -25.44 6.84
C TYR A 436 -2.95 -26.09 8.18
N LEU A 437 -2.13 -25.81 9.19
CA LEU A 437 -2.46 -26.17 10.57
C LEU A 437 -3.46 -25.20 11.18
N TYR A 438 -3.34 -23.93 10.85
CA TYR A 438 -4.31 -22.89 11.21
C TYR A 438 -4.13 -21.64 10.35
N ARG A 439 -5.22 -20.90 10.24
CA ARG A 439 -5.30 -19.49 9.80
C ARG A 439 -6.21 -18.77 10.78
N ARG A 440 -5.72 -17.73 11.45
CA ARG A 440 -6.47 -17.05 12.52
C ARG A 440 -6.05 -15.59 12.67
N LEU A 441 -6.87 -14.78 13.33
CA LEU A 441 -6.50 -13.42 13.74
C LEU A 441 -5.56 -13.48 14.94
N CYS A 442 -4.51 -12.63 14.94
CA CYS A 442 -3.51 -12.59 15.99
C CYS A 442 -3.79 -11.43 16.97
N PRO A 443 -3.93 -11.68 18.28
CA PRO A 443 -4.13 -10.63 19.29
C PRO A 443 -2.96 -9.65 19.34
N ASP A 444 -3.22 -8.39 19.76
CA ASP A 444 -2.24 -7.34 19.99
C ASP A 444 -1.42 -6.94 18.74
N THR A 445 -1.89 -7.27 17.54
CA THR A 445 -1.21 -6.88 16.30
C THR A 445 -1.65 -5.53 15.79
N GLY A 446 -2.88 -5.11 16.03
CA GLY A 446 -3.34 -3.75 15.72
C GLY A 446 -2.70 -2.70 16.63
N GLY A 447 -2.26 -1.58 16.07
CA GLY A 447 -1.71 -0.45 16.81
C GLY A 447 -2.72 0.09 17.83
N ALA A 448 -2.26 0.32 19.06
CA ALA A 448 -3.11 0.83 20.12
C ALA A 448 -3.48 2.31 19.89
N GLY A 449 -4.70 2.70 20.25
CA GLY A 449 -5.20 4.05 20.10
C GLY A 449 -6.56 4.22 20.77
N ALA A 450 -7.10 5.44 20.77
CA ALA A 450 -8.52 5.68 21.08
C ALA A 450 -9.41 4.83 20.16
N PHE A 451 -8.97 4.70 18.91
CA PHE A 451 -9.40 3.68 17.96
C PHE A 451 -8.22 2.80 17.61
N ARG A 452 -8.35 1.49 17.80
CA ARG A 452 -7.27 0.54 17.50
C ARG A 452 -7.19 0.23 16.01
N GLY A 453 -5.99 -0.04 15.53
CA GLY A 453 -5.79 -0.67 14.23
C GLY A 453 -6.41 -2.06 14.18
N GLY A 454 -6.73 -2.52 12.98
CA GLY A 454 -7.19 -3.89 12.73
C GLY A 454 -6.10 -4.91 13.05
N ARG A 455 -6.51 -6.09 13.51
CA ARG A 455 -5.59 -7.22 13.73
C ARG A 455 -5.13 -7.79 12.40
N ALA A 456 -3.90 -8.26 12.36
CA ALA A 456 -3.40 -9.10 11.28
C ALA A 456 -3.81 -10.56 11.48
N ALA A 457 -3.86 -11.30 10.37
CA ALA A 457 -3.91 -12.75 10.43
C ALA A 457 -2.53 -13.33 10.74
N GLU A 458 -2.52 -14.56 11.22
CA GLU A 458 -1.36 -15.43 11.25
C GLU A 458 -1.70 -16.79 10.67
N VAL A 459 -0.73 -17.43 10.03
CA VAL A 459 -0.87 -18.80 9.52
C VAL A 459 0.28 -19.67 9.97
N ALA A 460 0.00 -20.98 10.06
CA ALA A 460 1.03 -21.99 10.13
C ALA A 460 0.73 -23.08 9.10
N LEU A 461 1.72 -23.40 8.28
CA LEU A 461 1.58 -24.32 7.17
C LEU A 461 2.80 -25.25 7.02
N THR A 462 2.56 -26.42 6.45
CA THR A 462 3.56 -27.42 6.10
C THR A 462 3.30 -27.94 4.70
N LEU A 463 4.20 -28.79 4.16
CA LEU A 463 3.99 -29.45 2.89
C LEU A 463 3.01 -30.62 3.01
N GLY A 464 2.10 -30.75 2.05
CA GLY A 464 1.18 -31.86 1.89
C GLY A 464 1.45 -32.66 0.62
N GLY A 465 1.48 -33.99 0.71
CA GLY A 465 1.59 -34.87 -0.48
C GLY A 465 2.95 -34.96 -1.15
N ILE A 466 3.94 -34.17 -0.72
CA ILE A 466 5.33 -34.21 -1.22
C ILE A 466 6.32 -34.21 -0.05
N GLU A 467 7.56 -34.64 -0.29
CA GLU A 467 8.58 -34.72 0.75
C GLU A 467 9.29 -33.38 1.00
N ALA A 468 9.56 -32.60 -0.05
CA ALA A 468 10.28 -31.34 0.05
C ALA A 468 9.93 -30.39 -1.09
N ALA A 469 10.10 -29.09 -0.84
CA ALA A 469 9.99 -28.01 -1.81
C ALA A 469 11.04 -26.93 -1.50
N ASP A 470 11.26 -26.04 -2.46
CA ASP A 470 12.03 -24.83 -2.25
C ASP A 470 11.11 -23.72 -1.73
N ALA A 471 11.45 -23.15 -0.58
CA ALA A 471 10.74 -22.04 0.05
C ALA A 471 11.60 -20.78 -0.02
N LEU A 472 11.05 -19.71 -0.58
CA LEU A 472 11.65 -18.39 -0.59
C LEU A 472 10.88 -17.49 0.37
N ILE A 473 11.56 -16.96 1.38
CA ILE A 473 10.98 -16.12 2.44
C ILE A 473 11.65 -14.77 2.41
N MET A 474 10.84 -13.71 2.33
CA MET A 474 11.32 -12.34 2.35
C MET A 474 10.22 -11.37 2.78
N THR A 475 10.60 -10.30 3.47
CA THR A 475 9.74 -9.17 3.82
C THR A 475 10.58 -7.93 4.11
N HIS A 476 9.98 -6.76 4.06
CA HIS A 476 10.32 -5.67 4.96
C HIS A 476 9.32 -5.68 6.12
N GLY A 477 9.51 -4.83 7.12
CA GLY A 477 8.58 -4.71 8.23
C GLY A 477 8.71 -5.77 9.32
N ALA A 478 9.80 -6.55 9.32
CA ALA A 478 10.16 -7.41 10.44
C ALA A 478 10.83 -6.63 11.59
N GLU A 479 11.58 -5.59 11.24
CA GLU A 479 12.30 -4.72 12.16
C GLU A 479 11.93 -3.23 11.98
N VAL A 480 10.94 -2.94 11.16
CA VAL A 480 10.38 -1.61 10.92
C VAL A 480 8.85 -1.66 11.03
N PRO A 481 8.23 -0.89 11.93
CA PRO A 481 6.78 -0.84 12.05
C PRO A 481 6.18 0.13 11.01
N ASN A 482 6.02 -0.33 9.76
CA ASN A 482 5.57 0.49 8.64
C ASN A 482 4.12 0.98 8.73
N THR A 483 3.28 0.35 9.56
CA THR A 483 1.92 0.81 9.83
C THR A 483 1.90 1.87 10.92
N VAL A 484 2.42 3.06 10.60
CA VAL A 484 2.51 4.14 11.57
C VAL A 484 1.14 4.55 12.09
N GLY A 485 1.08 4.82 13.41
CA GLY A 485 -0.11 5.37 14.05
C GLY A 485 -0.29 6.85 13.74
N ALA A 486 -1.45 7.40 14.12
CA ALA A 486 -1.77 8.79 13.89
C ALA A 486 -2.23 9.48 15.19
N PHE A 487 -1.77 10.72 15.40
CA PHE A 487 -2.20 11.64 16.46
C PHE A 487 -2.25 11.04 17.87
N GLY A 488 -1.21 10.28 18.23
CA GLY A 488 -1.09 9.60 19.51
C GLY A 488 -1.40 8.11 19.45
N GLY A 489 -1.84 7.60 18.30
CA GLY A 489 -1.92 6.16 18.06
C GLY A 489 -0.53 5.54 17.91
N TRP A 490 -0.41 4.27 18.31
CA TRP A 490 0.79 3.48 18.15
C TRP A 490 0.83 2.83 16.76
N PRO A 491 2.02 2.54 16.23
CA PRO A 491 2.15 1.65 15.08
C PRO A 491 1.55 0.27 15.36
N GLY A 492 1.17 -0.43 14.31
CA GLY A 492 0.85 -1.86 14.38
C GLY A 492 2.10 -2.71 14.65
N ALA A 493 1.87 -3.99 14.94
CA ALA A 493 2.94 -4.97 15.15
C ALA A 493 3.83 -5.12 13.92
N THR A 494 5.10 -5.45 14.12
CA THR A 494 6.00 -5.88 13.04
C THR A 494 5.72 -7.33 12.63
N VAL A 495 6.15 -7.70 11.42
CA VAL A 495 6.06 -9.09 10.94
C VAL A 495 6.87 -10.01 11.84
N ARG A 496 6.32 -11.19 12.13
CA ARG A 496 7.06 -12.28 12.76
C ARG A 496 6.96 -13.52 11.89
N GLN A 497 8.09 -14.06 11.50
CA GLN A 497 8.20 -15.25 10.67
C GLN A 497 9.17 -16.25 11.28
N SER A 498 8.80 -17.51 11.27
CA SER A 498 9.60 -18.56 11.91
C SER A 498 9.44 -19.91 11.22
N MET A 499 10.47 -20.73 11.35
CA MET A 499 10.47 -22.12 10.90
C MET A 499 10.69 -23.06 12.08
N GLY A 500 9.77 -23.99 12.27
CA GLY A 500 9.90 -25.11 13.18
C GLY A 500 10.45 -26.32 12.43
N TRP A 501 11.77 -26.51 12.47
CA TRP A 501 12.43 -27.65 11.84
C TRP A 501 12.09 -28.94 12.56
N GLY A 502 11.53 -29.92 11.86
CA GLY A 502 11.06 -31.17 12.44
C GLY A 502 9.85 -30.99 13.38
N ALA A 503 9.12 -29.87 13.27
CA ALA A 503 7.99 -29.54 14.15
C ALA A 503 6.66 -30.16 13.68
N VAL A 504 6.67 -31.06 12.69
CA VAL A 504 5.48 -31.77 12.19
C VAL A 504 5.75 -33.26 12.14
N GLU A 505 4.83 -34.03 12.71
CA GLU A 505 4.79 -35.50 12.58
C GLU A 505 3.36 -35.92 12.26
N LYS A 506 3.16 -36.67 11.14
CA LYS A 506 1.84 -37.15 10.68
C LYS A 506 0.77 -36.03 10.62
N GLY A 507 1.15 -34.84 10.12
CA GLY A 507 0.26 -33.69 10.01
C GLY A 507 -0.11 -33.01 11.33
N ARG A 508 0.59 -33.31 12.41
CA ARG A 508 0.37 -32.72 13.74
C ARG A 508 1.62 -31.97 14.19
N ARG A 509 1.43 -30.84 14.85
CA ARG A 509 2.51 -30.08 15.47
C ARG A 509 3.18 -30.88 16.58
N THR A 510 4.50 -30.86 16.58
CA THR A 510 5.39 -31.40 17.60
C THR A 510 6.32 -30.32 18.13
N GLU A 511 7.26 -30.64 19.03
CA GLU A 511 8.17 -29.65 19.60
C GLU A 511 9.08 -29.02 18.54
N GLY A 512 9.83 -29.79 17.78
CA GLY A 512 10.76 -29.31 16.76
C GLY A 512 11.80 -28.31 17.25
N ARG A 513 12.66 -27.83 16.33
CA ARG A 513 13.62 -26.73 16.58
C ARG A 513 13.12 -25.46 15.91
N TRP A 514 12.66 -24.50 16.70
CA TRP A 514 12.17 -23.23 16.20
C TRP A 514 13.28 -22.22 15.97
N VAL A 515 13.23 -21.53 14.83
CA VAL A 515 14.10 -20.43 14.44
C VAL A 515 13.22 -19.27 13.99
N GLU A 516 13.32 -18.15 14.66
CA GLU A 516 12.71 -16.89 14.20
C GLU A 516 13.64 -16.23 13.18
N PHE A 517 13.08 -15.73 12.09
CA PHE A 517 13.83 -15.13 11.00
C PHE A 517 13.75 -13.61 11.04
N GLY A 518 14.82 -12.95 10.63
CA GLY A 518 14.84 -11.56 10.25
C GLY A 518 14.15 -11.31 8.90
N PRO A 519 14.33 -10.12 8.31
CA PRO A 519 13.51 -9.69 7.17
C PRO A 519 13.66 -10.55 5.90
N LYS A 520 14.86 -10.97 5.53
CA LYS A 520 15.09 -11.67 4.25
C LYS A 520 16.00 -12.90 4.41
N PRO A 521 15.50 -13.99 5.02
CA PRO A 521 16.26 -15.23 5.16
C PRO A 521 16.58 -15.88 3.80
N GLY A 522 15.79 -15.59 2.75
CA GLY A 522 16.02 -16.02 1.39
C GLY A 522 15.54 -17.44 1.08
N LEU A 523 16.20 -18.08 0.13
CA LEU A 523 15.85 -19.41 -0.36
C LEU A 523 16.32 -20.50 0.61
N MET A 524 15.44 -21.45 0.92
CA MET A 524 15.73 -22.62 1.76
C MET A 524 14.93 -23.83 1.33
N LYS A 525 15.40 -25.04 1.72
CA LYS A 525 14.66 -26.29 1.52
C LYS A 525 13.72 -26.51 2.69
N MET A 526 12.43 -26.66 2.40
CA MET A 526 11.40 -27.03 3.37
C MET A 526 10.95 -28.48 3.14
N THR A 527 10.73 -29.23 4.20
CA THR A 527 10.23 -30.61 4.13
C THR A 527 8.83 -30.72 4.75
N ASN A 528 8.14 -31.83 4.52
CA ASN A 528 6.83 -32.12 5.14
C ASN A 528 6.89 -32.38 6.64
N ARG A 529 8.09 -32.28 7.24
CA ARG A 529 8.30 -32.32 8.69
C ARG A 529 8.49 -30.93 9.30
N ASP A 530 8.60 -29.91 8.47
CA ASP A 530 8.87 -28.54 8.89
C ASP A 530 7.57 -27.72 8.89
N LEU A 531 7.50 -26.74 9.77
CA LEU A 531 6.34 -25.88 9.95
C LEU A 531 6.74 -24.42 9.79
N PHE A 532 6.29 -23.78 8.73
CA PHE A 532 6.43 -22.33 8.59
C PHE A 532 5.27 -21.62 9.30
N ALA A 533 5.57 -20.62 10.10
CA ALA A 533 4.59 -19.78 10.76
C ALA A 533 4.91 -18.30 10.54
N VAL A 534 3.91 -17.52 10.19
CA VAL A 534 4.03 -16.07 9.96
C VAL A 534 2.82 -15.31 10.49
N THR A 535 3.10 -14.16 11.12
CA THR A 535 2.11 -13.15 11.52
C THR A 535 2.44 -11.87 10.79
N TRP A 536 1.47 -11.28 10.11
CA TRP A 536 1.67 -10.03 9.35
C TRP A 536 1.52 -8.79 10.22
N GLN A 537 1.71 -7.59 9.63
CA GLN A 537 1.54 -6.34 10.34
C GLN A 537 0.06 -6.04 10.58
N GLY A 538 -0.26 -5.55 11.78
CA GLY A 538 -1.57 -4.96 12.06
C GLY A 538 -1.64 -3.52 11.53
N GLY A 539 -2.85 -2.95 11.46
CA GLY A 539 -3.03 -1.55 11.10
C GLY A 539 -2.55 -0.58 12.18
N GLY A 540 -2.16 0.65 11.82
CA GLY A 540 -1.81 1.69 12.79
C GLY A 540 -3.03 2.16 13.61
N GLY A 541 -2.81 2.55 14.88
CA GLY A 541 -3.81 3.09 15.77
C GLY A 541 -4.06 4.59 15.58
N TRP A 542 -5.16 5.12 16.11
CA TRP A 542 -5.51 6.53 16.07
C TRP A 542 -5.81 7.08 17.47
N GLY A 543 -5.15 8.17 17.85
CA GLY A 543 -5.34 8.86 19.13
C GLY A 543 -4.73 8.13 20.33
N ASP A 544 -4.69 8.80 21.50
CA ASP A 544 -4.13 8.22 22.73
C ASP A 544 -4.92 6.97 23.16
N PRO A 545 -4.28 5.82 23.39
CA PRO A 545 -4.94 4.62 23.92
C PRO A 545 -5.74 4.84 25.22
N LEU A 546 -5.32 5.81 26.06
CA LEU A 546 -6.06 6.13 27.27
C LEU A 546 -7.42 6.82 27.02
N ASP A 547 -7.67 7.33 25.79
CA ASP A 547 -8.97 7.89 25.40
C ASP A 547 -9.95 6.82 24.91
N ARG A 548 -9.51 5.56 24.74
CA ARG A 548 -10.39 4.45 24.37
C ARG A 548 -11.41 4.18 25.46
N LYS A 549 -12.70 4.05 25.07
CA LYS A 549 -13.79 3.75 26.00
C LYS A 549 -13.52 2.44 26.73
N PRO A 550 -13.62 2.39 28.07
CA PRO A 550 -13.34 1.17 28.83
C PRO A 550 -14.17 -0.03 28.41
N GLU A 551 -15.45 0.17 28.01
CA GLU A 551 -16.32 -0.88 27.50
C GLU A 551 -15.82 -1.49 26.20
N ALA A 552 -15.28 -0.67 25.28
CA ALA A 552 -14.68 -1.16 24.03
C ALA A 552 -13.42 -1.99 24.31
N VAL A 553 -12.61 -1.60 25.30
CA VAL A 553 -11.44 -2.38 25.74
C VAL A 553 -11.89 -3.73 26.33
N ARG A 554 -12.95 -3.74 27.13
CA ARG A 554 -13.55 -4.98 27.67
C ARG A 554 -14.05 -5.90 26.55
N GLU A 555 -14.71 -5.35 25.54
CA GLU A 555 -15.17 -6.11 24.38
C GLU A 555 -13.99 -6.68 23.58
N ASP A 556 -12.95 -5.89 23.32
CA ASP A 556 -11.73 -6.35 22.65
C ASP A 556 -11.06 -7.51 23.42
N LEU A 557 -11.00 -7.42 24.75
CA LEU A 557 -10.46 -8.50 25.59
C LEU A 557 -11.35 -9.75 25.50
N ALA A 558 -12.66 -9.58 25.56
CA ALA A 558 -13.60 -10.71 25.54
C ALA A 558 -13.57 -11.49 24.21
N VAL A 559 -13.36 -10.82 23.09
CA VAL A 559 -13.22 -11.45 21.75
C VAL A 559 -11.77 -11.86 21.42
N GLY A 560 -10.83 -11.66 22.35
CA GLY A 560 -9.41 -11.97 22.14
C GLY A 560 -8.73 -11.06 21.09
N ALA A 561 -9.21 -9.83 20.92
CA ALA A 561 -8.55 -8.85 20.07
C ALA A 561 -7.30 -8.28 20.72
N ILE A 562 -7.31 -8.16 22.04
CA ILE A 562 -6.18 -7.75 22.87
C ILE A 562 -5.95 -8.74 24.01
N SER A 563 -4.73 -8.76 24.54
CA SER A 563 -4.39 -9.52 25.74
C SER A 563 -4.81 -8.79 27.03
N ALA A 564 -4.86 -9.52 28.14
CA ALA A 564 -5.06 -8.93 29.46
C ALA A 564 -3.95 -7.91 29.81
N PHE A 565 -2.73 -8.17 29.36
CA PHE A 565 -1.61 -7.26 29.52
C PHE A 565 -1.85 -5.92 28.79
N ALA A 566 -2.29 -5.97 27.53
CA ALA A 566 -2.61 -4.75 26.76
C ALA A 566 -3.79 -3.99 27.39
N CYS A 567 -4.84 -4.69 27.82
CA CYS A 567 -5.98 -4.09 28.50
C CYS A 567 -5.53 -3.25 29.71
N GLU A 568 -4.69 -3.81 30.57
CA GLU A 568 -4.22 -3.14 31.79
C GLU A 568 -3.12 -2.10 31.51
N ARG A 569 -2.07 -2.49 30.77
CA ARG A 569 -0.84 -1.67 30.66
C ARG A 569 -0.87 -0.63 29.56
N ILE A 570 -1.59 -0.88 28.46
CA ILE A 570 -1.68 0.03 27.34
C ILE A 570 -2.92 0.91 27.43
N TYR A 571 -4.08 0.31 27.70
CA TYR A 571 -5.36 1.02 27.74
C TYR A 571 -5.74 1.51 29.16
N GLY A 572 -5.05 1.00 30.19
CA GLY A 572 -5.28 1.39 31.56
C GLY A 572 -6.69 1.04 32.04
N VAL A 573 -7.22 -0.12 31.67
CA VAL A 573 -8.57 -0.56 32.04
C VAL A 573 -8.49 -1.76 32.99
N GLN A 574 -9.15 -1.64 34.15
CA GLN A 574 -9.27 -2.71 35.11
C GLN A 574 -10.63 -3.41 34.90
N ILE A 575 -10.57 -4.75 34.81
CA ILE A 575 -11.77 -5.60 34.61
C ILE A 575 -11.82 -6.60 35.77
N GLU A 576 -12.95 -6.63 36.48
CA GLU A 576 -13.23 -7.60 37.54
C GLU A 576 -14.47 -8.41 37.16
N GLU A 577 -14.35 -9.73 37.17
CA GLU A 577 -15.44 -10.66 36.82
C GLU A 577 -16.13 -10.36 35.47
N GLY A 578 -15.37 -9.83 34.48
CA GLY A 578 -15.88 -9.50 33.14
C GLY A 578 -16.59 -8.13 33.03
N VAL A 579 -16.56 -7.33 34.09
CA VAL A 579 -17.14 -5.97 34.17
C VAL A 579 -16.02 -4.96 34.36
N VAL A 580 -16.19 -3.78 33.79
CA VAL A 580 -15.23 -2.67 33.98
C VAL A 580 -15.33 -2.17 35.42
N ASP A 581 -14.18 -2.11 36.12
CA ASP A 581 -14.05 -1.38 37.37
C ASP A 581 -13.69 0.07 37.06
N ASP A 582 -14.68 0.96 37.14
CA ASP A 582 -14.52 2.38 36.82
C ASP A 582 -13.56 3.11 37.75
N GLU A 583 -13.52 2.76 39.05
CA GLU A 583 -12.62 3.39 40.01
C GLU A 583 -11.20 2.92 39.82
N GLY A 584 -10.99 1.63 39.68
CA GLY A 584 -9.70 1.04 39.36
C GLY A 584 -9.16 1.55 38.02
N THR A 585 -10.01 1.65 37.01
CA THR A 585 -9.65 2.19 35.69
C THR A 585 -9.20 3.66 35.79
N ARG A 586 -9.94 4.51 36.51
CA ARG A 586 -9.54 5.91 36.71
C ARG A 586 -8.20 6.05 37.43
N ARG A 587 -8.01 5.22 38.50
CA ARG A 587 -6.75 5.19 39.24
C ARG A 587 -5.59 4.75 38.35
N LEU A 588 -5.75 3.65 37.61
CA LEU A 588 -4.71 3.10 36.75
C LEU A 588 -4.32 4.07 35.63
N ARG A 589 -5.30 4.71 34.95
CA ARG A 589 -5.02 5.75 33.96
C ARG A 589 -4.30 6.96 34.56
N ALA A 590 -4.65 7.40 35.76
CA ALA A 590 -3.96 8.48 36.43
C ALA A 590 -2.49 8.10 36.76
N GLU A 591 -2.22 6.86 37.14
CA GLU A 591 -0.87 6.35 37.37
C GLU A 591 -0.06 6.33 36.06
N ILE A 592 -0.63 5.86 34.95
CA ILE A 592 0.04 5.85 33.64
C ILE A 592 0.36 7.30 33.21
N VAL A 593 -0.57 8.24 33.36
CA VAL A 593 -0.36 9.67 33.06
C VAL A 593 0.77 10.23 33.93
N ALA A 594 0.79 9.94 35.23
CA ALA A 594 1.85 10.39 36.13
C ALA A 594 3.23 9.80 35.74
N GLN A 595 3.27 8.55 35.27
CA GLN A 595 4.49 7.93 34.76
C GLN A 595 5.00 8.62 33.48
N ARG A 596 4.11 8.93 32.53
CA ARG A 596 4.42 9.68 31.31
C ARG A 596 5.05 11.04 31.62
N LEU A 597 4.50 11.76 32.57
CA LEU A 597 4.96 13.09 32.98
C LEU A 597 6.16 13.08 33.92
N GLY A 598 6.29 12.06 34.77
CA GLY A 598 7.19 12.03 35.91
C GLY A 598 6.70 12.82 37.14
N HIS A 599 5.48 13.34 37.08
CA HIS A 599 4.76 14.05 38.15
C HIS A 599 3.23 13.97 37.91
N ALA A 600 2.43 14.40 38.87
CA ALA A 600 1.00 14.50 38.68
C ALA A 600 0.63 15.52 37.57
N PRO A 601 -0.43 15.27 36.76
CA PRO A 601 -0.86 16.20 35.74
C PRO A 601 -1.26 17.56 36.35
N ARG A 602 -1.09 18.62 35.58
CA ARG A 602 -1.42 19.99 35.96
C ARG A 602 -2.32 20.59 34.90
N ALA A 603 -3.20 21.49 35.27
CA ALA A 603 -3.93 22.28 34.30
C ALA A 603 -2.94 23.15 33.50
N GLY A 604 -3.03 23.12 32.17
CA GLY A 604 -2.31 24.07 31.34
C GLY A 604 -2.82 25.49 31.63
N GLN A 605 -1.94 26.48 31.44
CA GLN A 605 -2.34 27.88 31.65
C GLN A 605 -3.35 28.37 30.62
N GLY A 606 -3.52 27.63 29.51
CA GLY A 606 -4.35 28.05 28.38
C GLY A 606 -3.85 29.34 27.74
N ILE A 607 -4.46 29.72 26.65
CA ILE A 607 -4.32 31.04 26.07
C ILE A 607 -5.69 31.45 25.50
N GLU A 608 -6.13 32.64 25.82
CA GLU A 608 -7.35 33.19 25.26
C GLU A 608 -7.12 33.64 23.81
N GLY A 609 -8.09 33.40 22.94
CA GLY A 609 -8.03 33.80 21.54
C GLY A 609 -8.96 32.98 20.66
N ASP A 610 -9.01 33.33 19.39
CA ASP A 610 -9.84 32.66 18.40
C ASP A 610 -9.17 31.44 17.85
N ARG A 611 -9.84 30.28 17.85
CA ARG A 611 -9.38 29.08 17.17
C ARG A 611 -9.51 29.26 15.65
N ILE A 612 -8.37 29.29 14.94
CA ILE A 612 -8.31 29.52 13.49
C ILE A 612 -8.09 28.24 12.67
N ALA A 613 -7.47 27.21 13.26
CA ALA A 613 -7.21 25.92 12.60
C ALA A 613 -6.97 24.82 13.66
N GLN A 614 -6.76 23.62 13.20
CA GLN A 614 -6.46 22.44 14.03
C GLN A 614 -5.38 21.58 13.37
N ILE A 615 -4.53 20.93 14.17
CA ILE A 615 -3.58 19.91 13.74
C ILE A 615 -4.01 18.58 14.37
N GLY A 616 -4.74 17.77 13.62
CA GLY A 616 -5.33 16.54 14.16
C GLY A 616 -6.36 16.81 15.28
N PRO A 617 -6.71 15.79 16.10
CA PRO A 617 -7.74 15.94 17.12
C PRO A 617 -7.28 16.74 18.35
N ASN A 618 -5.97 16.76 18.65
CA ASN A 618 -5.45 17.16 19.98
C ASN A 618 -4.81 18.54 20.04
N LEU A 619 -4.58 19.20 18.89
CA LEU A 619 -3.86 20.46 18.81
C LEU A 619 -4.68 21.51 18.06
N SER A 620 -4.82 22.70 18.62
CA SER A 620 -5.50 23.82 18.00
C SER A 620 -4.53 24.97 17.73
N LEU A 621 -4.74 25.68 16.61
CA LEU A 621 -4.10 26.98 16.35
C LEU A 621 -5.02 28.06 16.89
N VAL A 622 -4.50 28.82 17.85
CA VAL A 622 -5.23 29.92 18.51
C VAL A 622 -4.55 31.23 18.15
N LYS A 623 -5.31 32.18 17.63
CA LYS A 623 -4.85 33.54 17.29
C LYS A 623 -5.29 34.52 18.36
N ASN A 624 -4.37 35.35 18.81
CA ASN A 624 -4.63 36.45 19.74
C ASN A 624 -3.72 37.65 19.40
N PRO A 625 -3.77 38.77 20.14
CA PRO A 625 -2.93 39.95 19.87
C PRO A 625 -1.43 39.69 19.94
N SER A 626 -0.97 38.64 20.62
CA SER A 626 0.45 38.27 20.69
C SER A 626 0.93 37.37 19.52
N GLY A 627 0.00 36.87 18.70
CA GLY A 627 0.31 36.06 17.53
C GLY A 627 -0.53 34.77 17.45
N ILE A 628 -0.04 33.80 16.68
CA ILE A 628 -0.62 32.47 16.53
C ILE A 628 0.14 31.48 17.40
N HIS A 629 -0.58 30.65 18.12
CA HIS A 629 -0.06 29.66 19.07
C HIS A 629 -0.62 28.28 18.80
N VAL A 630 0.21 27.23 18.92
CA VAL A 630 -0.29 25.85 18.97
C VAL A 630 -0.56 25.47 20.41
N VAL A 631 -1.81 25.12 20.68
CA VAL A 631 -2.31 24.81 22.01
C VAL A 631 -2.85 23.40 22.04
N SER A 632 -2.42 22.58 23.00
CA SER A 632 -2.99 21.24 23.21
C SER A 632 -4.36 21.31 23.87
N GLN A 633 -5.17 20.25 23.76
CA GLN A 633 -6.43 20.13 24.50
C GLN A 633 -6.25 20.28 26.03
N GLY A 634 -5.09 19.87 26.57
CA GLY A 634 -4.74 20.06 27.97
C GLY A 634 -4.35 21.50 28.35
N GLY A 635 -4.48 22.46 27.44
CA GLY A 635 -4.20 23.88 27.67
C GLY A 635 -2.71 24.26 27.66
N ALA A 636 -1.79 23.38 27.28
CA ALA A 636 -0.39 23.72 27.13
C ALA A 636 -0.13 24.43 25.80
N VAL A 637 0.56 25.57 25.84
CA VAL A 637 1.09 26.24 24.65
C VAL A 637 2.37 25.54 24.24
N LEU A 638 2.37 24.90 23.06
CA LEU A 638 3.49 24.11 22.57
C LEU A 638 4.42 24.88 21.63
N SER A 639 3.87 25.86 20.90
CA SER A 639 4.68 26.77 20.07
C SER A 639 3.95 28.10 19.83
N SER A 640 4.71 29.11 19.39
CA SER A 640 4.20 30.45 19.06
C SER A 640 4.88 30.94 17.78
N GLY A 641 4.11 31.48 16.83
CA GLY A 641 4.58 31.95 15.54
C GLY A 641 5.03 30.84 14.56
N THR A 642 4.83 29.57 14.93
CA THR A 642 5.15 28.39 14.11
C THR A 642 4.23 27.24 14.48
N THR A 643 4.06 26.29 13.56
CA THR A 643 3.32 25.03 13.81
C THR A 643 4.20 23.89 14.33
N CYS A 644 5.50 24.13 14.54
CA CYS A 644 6.48 23.18 15.08
C CYS A 644 6.24 22.88 16.56
N TRP A 645 5.17 22.16 16.87
CA TRP A 645 4.69 21.91 18.23
C TRP A 645 5.54 20.93 19.04
N ARG A 646 6.30 20.04 18.37
CA ARG A 646 7.11 19.00 19.04
C ARG A 646 8.15 19.56 20.01
N LYS A 647 8.67 20.77 19.74
CA LYS A 647 9.63 21.44 20.61
C LYS A 647 9.06 21.81 22.00
N GLY A 648 7.76 22.05 22.07
CA GLY A 648 7.07 22.33 23.34
C GLY A 648 6.45 21.11 23.99
N ALA A 649 6.45 19.96 23.32
CA ALA A 649 5.96 18.71 23.88
C ALA A 649 7.02 18.03 24.73
N LEU A 650 6.57 17.18 25.66
CA LEU A 650 7.49 16.33 26.45
C LEU A 650 7.85 15.10 25.64
N ALA A 651 9.07 15.07 25.10
CA ALA A 651 9.60 13.92 24.37
C ALA A 651 10.17 12.87 25.33
N ARG A 652 9.81 11.61 25.12
CA ARG A 652 10.32 10.45 25.88
C ARG A 652 10.74 9.35 24.91
N PRO A 653 11.99 8.86 24.97
CA PRO A 653 12.35 7.61 24.32
C PRO A 653 11.50 6.48 24.88
N VAL A 654 11.02 5.60 24.02
CA VAL A 654 10.19 4.46 24.42
C VAL A 654 10.73 3.17 23.82
N SER A 655 10.69 2.10 24.61
CA SER A 655 10.89 0.74 24.16
C SER A 655 9.52 0.11 23.95
N PRO A 656 9.10 -0.15 22.70
CA PRO A 656 7.76 -0.65 22.45
C PRO A 656 7.50 -2.01 23.11
N GLN A 657 8.50 -2.87 23.17
CA GLN A 657 8.38 -4.19 23.79
C GLN A 657 8.18 -4.12 25.31
N ASP A 658 8.90 -3.19 25.98
CA ASP A 658 8.76 -2.99 27.44
C ASP A 658 7.36 -2.45 27.79
N GLN A 659 6.69 -1.79 26.84
CA GLN A 659 5.32 -1.31 26.98
C GLN A 659 4.26 -2.30 26.49
N GLY A 660 4.66 -3.49 26.02
CA GLY A 660 3.75 -4.54 25.61
C GLY A 660 3.31 -4.52 24.15
N HIS A 661 3.88 -3.64 23.33
CA HIS A 661 3.63 -3.61 21.89
C HIS A 661 4.48 -4.69 21.18
N ARG A 662 3.87 -5.37 20.20
CA ARG A 662 4.52 -6.41 19.38
C ARG A 662 5.35 -5.77 18.26
N ILE A 663 6.27 -4.89 18.60
CA ILE A 663 7.11 -4.14 17.68
C ILE A 663 8.56 -4.50 17.92
N THR A 664 9.25 -4.94 16.87
CA THR A 664 10.71 -5.11 16.84
C THR A 664 11.30 -3.93 16.07
N LEU A 665 12.36 -3.32 16.60
CA LEU A 665 13.03 -2.21 15.93
C LEU A 665 14.40 -2.66 15.44
N HIS A 666 14.72 -2.27 14.20
CA HIS A 666 16.07 -2.35 13.65
C HIS A 666 17.04 -1.58 14.56
N GLU A 667 18.28 -2.08 14.66
CA GLU A 667 19.30 -1.47 15.53
C GLU A 667 19.60 0.02 15.24
N GLY A 668 19.34 0.47 14.00
CA GLY A 668 19.48 1.87 13.59
C GLY A 668 18.27 2.75 13.90
N LEU A 669 17.17 2.21 14.41
CA LEU A 669 15.94 2.94 14.72
C LEU A 669 15.72 3.16 16.20
N ALA A 670 15.02 4.23 16.52
CA ALA A 670 14.50 4.55 17.84
C ALA A 670 13.05 4.98 17.76
N MET A 671 12.33 4.89 18.88
CA MET A 671 10.98 5.43 19.02
C MET A 671 10.94 6.50 20.10
N THR A 672 10.20 7.58 19.80
CA THR A 672 9.97 8.67 20.73
C THR A 672 8.48 8.96 20.83
N ALA A 673 7.95 8.94 22.05
CA ALA A 673 6.60 9.38 22.36
C ALA A 673 6.60 10.86 22.78
N PHE A 674 5.67 11.62 22.24
CA PHE A 674 5.48 13.04 22.53
C PHE A 674 4.21 13.24 23.35
N TYR A 675 4.35 13.81 24.53
CA TYR A 675 3.25 14.02 25.45
C TYR A 675 2.96 15.51 25.63
N CYS A 676 1.69 15.84 25.87
CA CYS A 676 1.31 17.15 26.37
C CYS A 676 1.96 17.38 27.77
N PRO A 677 2.78 18.42 27.98
CA PRO A 677 3.49 18.60 29.24
C PRO A 677 2.56 18.95 30.42
N ALA A 678 1.31 19.31 30.16
CA ALA A 678 0.31 19.61 31.18
C ALA A 678 -0.53 18.36 31.53
N SER A 679 -1.17 17.75 30.55
CA SER A 679 -2.12 16.67 30.77
C SER A 679 -1.53 15.27 30.69
N GLY A 680 -0.36 15.10 30.06
CA GLY A 680 0.24 13.79 29.77
C GLY A 680 -0.44 13.02 28.66
N ALA A 681 -1.36 13.67 27.91
CA ALA A 681 -1.97 13.06 26.72
C ALA A 681 -0.89 12.78 25.66
N LEU A 682 -0.97 11.60 25.04
CA LEU A 682 -0.05 11.21 23.97
C LEU A 682 -0.45 11.92 22.67
N LEU A 683 0.48 12.69 22.10
CA LEU A 683 0.26 13.51 20.92
C LEU A 683 0.78 12.85 19.64
N ALA A 684 1.90 12.13 19.74
CA ALA A 684 2.49 11.37 18.64
C ALA A 684 3.42 10.27 19.17
N VAL A 685 3.64 9.24 18.34
CA VAL A 685 4.67 8.23 18.48
C VAL A 685 5.46 8.21 17.18
N ASP A 686 6.68 8.67 17.20
CA ASP A 686 7.54 8.76 16.02
C ASP A 686 8.59 7.64 16.01
N VAL A 687 8.75 7.00 14.86
CA VAL A 687 9.84 6.07 14.54
C VAL A 687 10.86 6.86 13.73
N HIS A 688 12.12 6.86 14.14
CA HIS A 688 13.17 7.66 13.51
C HIS A 688 14.54 6.99 13.62
N GLU A 689 15.49 7.42 12.81
CA GLU A 689 16.88 7.00 12.93
C GLU A 689 17.44 7.41 14.30
N LYS A 690 18.26 6.55 14.93
CA LYS A 690 18.83 6.82 16.28
C LYS A 690 19.57 8.14 16.37
N ASP A 691 20.30 8.49 15.31
CA ASP A 691 21.07 9.73 15.22
C ASP A 691 20.25 10.88 14.60
N GLY A 692 18.99 10.60 14.26
CA GLY A 692 18.05 11.56 13.68
C GLY A 692 17.24 12.30 14.74
N SER A 693 16.59 13.38 14.34
CA SER A 693 15.58 14.07 15.12
C SER A 693 14.19 13.78 14.55
N ALA A 694 13.18 13.80 15.43
CA ALA A 694 11.79 13.77 15.00
C ALA A 694 11.51 14.91 14.00
N ILE A 695 10.77 14.62 12.96
CA ILE A 695 10.45 15.61 11.91
C ILE A 695 9.26 16.48 12.34
N ASP A 696 9.30 17.76 12.00
CA ASP A 696 8.12 18.63 12.03
C ASP A 696 7.20 18.23 10.87
N ASP A 697 6.25 17.36 11.16
CA ASP A 697 5.46 16.63 10.16
C ASP A 697 4.28 17.42 9.58
N VAL A 698 3.82 18.48 10.25
CA VAL A 698 2.75 19.37 9.79
C VAL A 698 3.17 20.83 9.94
N GLU A 699 3.23 21.56 8.82
CA GLU A 699 3.56 22.98 8.79
C GLU A 699 2.47 23.71 7.97
N LEU A 700 1.49 24.28 8.66
CA LEU A 700 0.42 25.02 8.02
C LEU A 700 0.87 26.42 7.61
N ASN A 701 0.34 26.92 6.51
CA ASN A 701 0.61 28.28 6.03
C ASN A 701 -0.14 29.30 6.91
N LEU A 702 0.58 29.87 7.90
CA LEU A 702 0.01 30.81 8.87
C LEU A 702 -0.46 32.14 8.22
N GLU A 703 0.15 32.56 7.12
CA GLU A 703 -0.25 33.76 6.39
C GLU A 703 -1.63 33.57 5.73
N ALA A 704 -1.81 32.43 5.08
CA ALA A 704 -3.10 32.07 4.48
C ALA A 704 -4.22 31.95 5.52
N LEU A 705 -3.91 31.41 6.70
CA LEU A 705 -4.86 31.31 7.82
C LEU A 705 -5.16 32.66 8.50
N SER A 706 -4.24 33.60 8.44
CA SER A 706 -4.40 34.93 9.07
C SER A 706 -5.30 35.87 8.25
N GLY A 707 -5.43 35.60 6.95
CA GLY A 707 -6.24 36.42 6.01
C GLY A 707 -7.71 35.97 5.88
N GLN A 708 -8.06 34.86 6.52
CA GLN A 708 -9.43 34.36 6.66
C GLN A 708 -10.04 34.89 7.97
#